data_e66a42dff10bcb2e74de0c253fe27dd4
#
_entry.id   e66a42dff10bcb2e74de0c253fe27dd4
#
_cell.length_a   1.000
_cell.length_b   1.000
_cell.length_c   1.000
_cell.angle_alpha   90.00
_cell.angle_beta   90.00
_cell.angle_gamma   90.00
#
_symmetry.space_group_name_H-M   'P 1'
#
loop_
_entity.id
_entity.type
_entity.pdbx_description
1 polymer ?
#
loop_
_entity_poly.entity_id
_entity_poly.type
_entity_poly.pdbx_seq_one_letter_code
_entity_poly.pdbx_strand_id
1 'polypeptide(L)'
;MPSPRRERDKDKTPSRLYEPSYSQRPEPTTKKKQPSLFLRATAFFSKIAPSFGKNAKFSQEQEEAFSFLEWGTNPRDFRSAYFGIMLSMLAATVVLVGASYLALFDQNPENPFFIAIAGIMLLASVIVPFVYSNYPKSAASREKLLALAYVPEIVNYLTMSLRLTPNLEKAVEFAASHGQGKIAEELKGIVWDLQLGRYDSVEEALDELAYKWGPYNEDFKQALMLIRASILEADVKKREDLLVKANADVLEGAREKMDVYARNLQQPTVYLYYFGILLPLLLAIILPIGGAFANLALAKAEYLFIAYNIFLPLLIFAFGSFIVASRPPTYVPPDVPEDQPGLPPRGTFKLGSAVIPAKTLGALAFLLLVSLGFLTDQGWVQNQINSLTGAPQGEGLVISGTLGAVPDFLDDASRKEAVAALPHFTLFDGNALGLGPLVLIPQGTFIGQFTIFGLLIGFCIFLSLWLLGKYLERKRVQDEIRSMETEFQDALYVLASRLGENKPIEEALRSSVQFLPKSKIGKTVFKRILENITMLGLTLEAAVFDKTFGVMKDLPSRTIRSGLQFMIDAVQLGVNVAAKSLISLSMQLRNAQKTDQALRSLLADVTTMLNTMSMFVAPIVLGVVSALQRIIVNSLSQQTGAESALPQLEGTGAGGFSGLTKIFSQSDALKANADPATFVIIMGVYVIQVVAILTYFNSQIEDTNNNLHTYVSIAKALPVAIILYCAVVFFSAGFISGITG
;
A
#
# COMPACT_ATOMS: atom_id res chain seq x y z
N MET A 1 -16.84 71.94 -9.21
CA MET A 1 -17.72 70.80 -9.49
C MET A 1 -17.17 70.10 -10.74
N PRO A 2 -16.64 68.90 -10.64
CA PRO A 2 -16.20 68.11 -11.78
C PRO A 2 -17.35 67.15 -12.19
N SER A 3 -17.51 67.02 -13.50
CA SER A 3 -18.50 66.22 -14.22
C SER A 3 -18.23 64.71 -14.11
N PRO A 4 -19.27 63.84 -14.11
CA PRO A 4 -19.06 62.40 -14.03
C PRO A 4 -18.64 61.83 -15.39
N ARG A 5 -17.57 61.02 -15.36
CA ARG A 5 -17.12 60.16 -16.48
C ARG A 5 -18.19 59.07 -16.73
N ARG A 6 -18.78 59.10 -17.93
CA ARG A 6 -19.54 57.96 -18.48
C ARG A 6 -18.61 56.80 -18.75
N GLU A 7 -18.80 55.72 -18.03
CA GLU A 7 -18.31 54.40 -18.43
C GLU A 7 -19.04 53.96 -19.70
N ARG A 8 -18.30 53.76 -20.79
CA ARG A 8 -18.78 53.11 -22.01
C ARG A 8 -18.97 51.62 -21.73
N ASP A 9 -20.20 51.18 -21.69
CA ASP A 9 -20.53 49.78 -21.88
C ASP A 9 -19.96 49.28 -23.21
N LYS A 10 -18.96 48.41 -23.14
CA LYS A 10 -18.43 47.72 -24.32
C LYS A 10 -19.35 46.57 -24.63
N ASP A 11 -19.93 46.64 -25.83
CA ASP A 11 -20.73 45.66 -26.52
C ASP A 11 -20.37 44.21 -26.19
N LYS A 12 -21.32 43.54 -25.62
CA LYS A 12 -21.35 42.05 -25.55
C LYS A 12 -21.78 41.54 -26.92
N THR A 13 -20.87 41.35 -27.84
CA THR A 13 -21.12 40.53 -29.02
C THR A 13 -21.15 39.05 -28.62
N PRO A 14 -22.28 38.33 -28.90
CA PRO A 14 -22.38 36.91 -28.65
C PRO A 14 -21.81 36.11 -29.83
N SER A 15 -20.50 36.06 -29.98
CA SER A 15 -19.84 35.19 -30.92
C SER A 15 -18.40 34.89 -30.50
N ARG A 16 -18.25 34.24 -29.37
CA ARG A 16 -17.09 33.42 -29.06
C ARG A 16 -17.50 31.97 -28.99
N LEU A 17 -17.96 31.43 -30.11
CA LEU A 17 -17.91 30.04 -30.40
C LEU A 17 -16.41 29.69 -30.50
N TYR A 18 -15.96 28.92 -29.49
CA TYR A 18 -14.76 28.09 -29.52
C TYR A 18 -13.46 28.83 -29.93
N GLU A 19 -12.92 29.66 -29.07
CA GLU A 19 -11.46 29.78 -29.01
C GLU A 19 -10.97 28.56 -28.24
N PRO A 20 -10.21 27.63 -28.87
CA PRO A 20 -9.53 26.60 -28.13
C PRO A 20 -8.59 27.31 -27.15
N SER A 21 -8.68 26.93 -25.87
CA SER A 21 -7.86 27.54 -24.79
C SER A 21 -6.37 27.14 -24.86
N TYR A 22 -5.82 27.04 -26.06
CA TYR A 22 -4.45 26.66 -26.36
C TYR A 22 -3.48 27.84 -26.57
N SER A 23 -3.88 29.06 -26.20
CA SER A 23 -2.99 30.21 -26.32
C SER A 23 -1.84 30.28 -25.31
N GLN A 24 -1.77 29.34 -24.38
CA GLN A 24 -0.64 29.18 -23.48
C GLN A 24 -0.14 27.75 -23.60
N ARG A 25 1.18 27.57 -23.74
CA ARG A 25 1.80 26.23 -23.55
C ARG A 25 1.09 25.56 -22.39
N PRO A 26 0.47 24.40 -22.56
CA PRO A 26 -0.22 23.78 -21.46
C PRO A 26 0.76 23.66 -20.30
N GLU A 27 0.54 24.48 -19.25
CA GLU A 27 1.27 24.24 -18.02
C GLU A 27 1.07 22.78 -17.71
N PRO A 28 2.14 22.02 -17.46
CA PRO A 28 2.00 20.63 -17.11
C PRO A 28 0.91 20.55 -16.03
N THR A 29 -0.15 19.82 -16.29
CA THR A 29 -1.33 19.69 -15.42
C THR A 29 -1.00 19.02 -14.07
N THR A 30 0.26 18.85 -13.78
CA THR A 30 0.79 18.63 -12.46
C THR A 30 0.52 19.89 -11.65
N LYS A 31 -0.55 19.90 -10.83
CA LYS A 31 -0.58 20.66 -9.55
C LYS A 31 0.88 20.74 -9.13
N LYS A 32 1.45 21.96 -8.90
CA LYS A 32 2.81 22.15 -8.39
C LYS A 32 3.04 21.07 -7.33
N LYS A 33 3.61 19.94 -7.74
CA LYS A 33 3.91 18.84 -6.82
C LYS A 33 4.83 19.49 -5.82
N GLN A 34 4.38 19.61 -4.59
CA GLN A 34 5.26 20.04 -3.49
C GLN A 34 6.56 19.27 -3.70
N PRO A 35 7.72 19.92 -3.60
CA PRO A 35 8.99 19.26 -3.89
C PRO A 35 9.01 17.92 -3.18
N SER A 36 9.21 16.84 -3.93
CA SER A 36 9.23 15.49 -3.37
C SER A 36 10.22 15.47 -2.21
N LEU A 37 10.03 14.57 -1.24
CA LEU A 37 10.98 14.38 -0.14
C LEU A 37 12.42 14.30 -0.63
N PHE A 38 12.61 13.70 -1.81
CA PHE A 38 13.90 13.63 -2.49
C PHE A 38 14.48 15.01 -2.80
N LEU A 39 13.72 15.92 -3.43
CA LEU A 39 14.19 17.27 -3.76
C LEU A 39 14.47 18.11 -2.51
N ARG A 40 13.66 17.95 -1.46
CA ARG A 40 13.90 18.60 -0.17
C ARG A 40 15.17 18.06 0.52
N ALA A 41 15.35 16.74 0.50
CA ALA A 41 16.55 16.11 1.02
C ALA A 41 17.79 16.54 0.22
N THR A 42 17.72 16.57 -1.11
CA THR A 42 18.79 17.09 -1.96
C THR A 42 19.17 18.52 -1.60
N ALA A 43 18.18 19.42 -1.47
CA ALA A 43 18.39 20.81 -1.11
C ALA A 43 18.96 21.00 0.29
N PHE A 44 18.62 20.13 1.23
CA PHE A 44 19.15 20.17 2.62
C PHE A 44 20.57 19.62 2.69
N PHE A 45 20.77 18.39 2.22
CA PHE A 45 22.05 17.68 2.36
C PHE A 45 23.14 18.21 1.43
N SER A 46 22.80 18.84 0.30
CA SER A 46 23.79 19.52 -0.57
C SER A 46 24.54 20.65 0.13
N LYS A 47 23.95 21.25 1.17
CA LYS A 47 24.56 22.32 1.99
C LYS A 47 25.62 21.79 2.96
N ILE A 48 25.57 20.50 3.33
CA ILE A 48 26.50 19.90 4.29
C ILE A 48 27.88 19.66 3.66
N ALA A 49 27.92 19.22 2.39
CA ALA A 49 29.16 18.86 1.72
C ALA A 49 29.31 19.53 0.32
N PRO A 50 29.27 20.86 0.20
CA PRO A 50 29.21 21.56 -1.09
C PRO A 50 30.47 21.42 -1.92
N SER A 51 31.63 21.13 -1.29
CA SER A 51 32.92 20.98 -1.96
C SER A 51 33.00 19.70 -2.83
N PHE A 52 32.29 18.63 -2.46
CA PHE A 52 32.34 17.35 -3.15
C PHE A 52 31.55 17.35 -4.49
N GLY A 53 30.74 18.39 -4.77
CA GLY A 53 29.99 18.52 -6.03
C GLY A 53 30.66 19.34 -7.12
N LYS A 54 31.82 19.99 -6.89
CA LYS A 54 32.39 21.01 -7.80
C LYS A 54 32.60 20.51 -9.26
N ASN A 55 33.01 19.26 -9.45
CA ASN A 55 33.27 18.65 -10.77
C ASN A 55 32.32 17.49 -11.09
N ALA A 56 31.13 17.44 -10.51
CA ALA A 56 30.20 16.36 -10.70
C ALA A 56 29.55 16.41 -12.09
N LYS A 57 29.54 15.26 -12.76
CA LYS A 57 28.71 14.99 -13.95
C LYS A 57 27.76 13.85 -13.62
N PHE A 58 26.59 13.84 -14.21
CA PHE A 58 25.69 12.68 -14.16
C PHE A 58 26.31 11.50 -14.93
N SER A 59 26.02 10.27 -14.51
CA SER A 59 26.20 9.14 -15.40
C SER A 59 25.15 9.21 -16.52
N GLN A 60 25.41 8.59 -17.67
CA GLN A 60 24.51 8.58 -18.82
C GLN A 60 23.07 8.17 -18.40
N GLU A 61 22.94 7.13 -17.61
CA GLU A 61 21.64 6.66 -17.12
C GLU A 61 20.95 7.65 -16.14
N GLN A 62 21.75 8.39 -15.36
CA GLN A 62 21.20 9.43 -14.48
C GLN A 62 20.74 10.62 -15.29
N GLU A 63 21.50 11.02 -16.30
CA GLU A 63 21.16 12.14 -17.20
C GLU A 63 19.85 11.83 -17.94
N GLU A 64 19.70 10.63 -18.49
CA GLU A 64 18.45 10.17 -19.09
C GLU A 64 17.28 10.17 -18.09
N ALA A 65 17.52 9.72 -16.83
CA ALA A 65 16.49 9.71 -15.81
C ALA A 65 16.05 11.12 -15.40
N PHE A 66 16.98 12.04 -15.19
CA PHE A 66 16.66 13.42 -14.82
C PHE A 66 16.02 14.20 -15.97
N SER A 67 16.43 13.99 -17.21
CA SER A 67 15.82 14.59 -18.40
C SER A 67 14.38 14.09 -18.59
N PHE A 68 14.15 12.80 -18.39
CA PHE A 68 12.81 12.20 -18.48
C PHE A 68 11.85 12.71 -17.39
N LEU A 69 12.36 12.82 -16.15
CA LEU A 69 11.58 13.30 -14.99
C LEU A 69 11.38 14.82 -14.97
N GLU A 70 12.10 15.56 -15.82
CA GLU A 70 12.10 17.03 -15.86
C GLU A 70 12.40 17.66 -14.48
N TRP A 71 13.18 16.94 -13.64
CA TRP A 71 13.61 17.46 -12.35
C TRP A 71 14.79 18.42 -12.56
N GLY A 72 14.59 19.68 -12.20
CA GLY A 72 15.62 20.73 -12.33
C GLY A 72 16.78 20.61 -11.34
N THR A 73 17.29 19.40 -11.10
CA THR A 73 18.36 19.12 -10.15
C THR A 73 19.70 19.20 -10.85
N ASN A 74 20.63 19.99 -10.32
CA ASN A 74 21.98 20.09 -10.86
C ASN A 74 22.85 18.90 -10.44
N PRO A 75 23.78 18.42 -11.31
CA PRO A 75 24.74 17.35 -10.97
C PRO A 75 25.53 17.67 -9.70
N ARG A 76 25.87 18.95 -9.51
CA ARG A 76 26.56 19.46 -8.34
C ARG A 76 25.80 19.20 -7.04
N ASP A 77 24.52 19.58 -7.02
CA ASP A 77 23.69 19.48 -5.82
C ASP A 77 23.39 18.02 -5.48
N PHE A 78 23.14 17.20 -6.50
CA PHE A 78 22.91 15.77 -6.35
C PHE A 78 24.09 15.04 -5.72
N ARG A 79 25.32 15.28 -6.23
CA ARG A 79 26.53 14.65 -5.70
C ARG A 79 26.91 15.20 -4.33
N SER A 80 26.71 16.49 -4.10
CA SER A 80 26.89 17.09 -2.77
C SER A 80 25.94 16.49 -1.74
N ALA A 81 24.68 16.23 -2.11
CA ALA A 81 23.71 15.59 -1.23
C ALA A 81 24.07 14.14 -0.92
N TYR A 82 24.55 13.38 -1.92
CA TYR A 82 25.04 12.00 -1.69
C TYR A 82 26.11 11.94 -0.59
N PHE A 83 27.16 12.76 -0.72
CA PHE A 83 28.20 12.83 0.30
C PHE A 83 27.72 13.48 1.60
N GLY A 84 26.78 14.43 1.54
CA GLY A 84 26.16 15.03 2.70
C GLY A 84 25.38 14.03 3.55
N ILE A 85 24.63 13.14 2.93
CA ILE A 85 23.92 12.03 3.60
C ILE A 85 24.92 11.06 4.22
N MET A 86 25.92 10.64 3.46
CA MET A 86 26.96 9.74 3.95
C MET A 86 27.70 10.31 5.17
N LEU A 87 28.13 11.57 5.07
CA LEU A 87 28.85 12.24 6.15
C LEU A 87 27.99 12.46 7.39
N SER A 88 26.72 12.83 7.22
CA SER A 88 25.78 13.03 8.33
C SER A 88 25.49 11.72 9.07
N MET A 89 25.35 10.61 8.36
CA MET A 89 25.14 9.30 8.97
C MET A 89 26.40 8.79 9.68
N LEU A 90 27.56 8.99 9.08
CA LEU A 90 28.84 8.62 9.69
C LEU A 90 29.11 9.47 10.95
N ALA A 91 28.81 10.78 10.89
CA ALA A 91 28.89 11.66 12.07
C ALA A 91 27.94 11.22 13.19
N ALA A 92 26.69 10.84 12.85
CA ALA A 92 25.75 10.29 13.81
C ALA A 92 26.25 9.01 14.48
N THR A 93 26.89 8.11 13.70
CA THR A 93 27.53 6.90 14.25
C THR A 93 28.65 7.24 15.21
N VAL A 94 29.54 8.18 14.84
CA VAL A 94 30.66 8.62 15.71
C VAL A 94 30.14 9.27 16.99
N VAL A 95 29.08 10.11 16.91
CA VAL A 95 28.45 10.73 18.09
C VAL A 95 27.85 9.67 19.00
N LEU A 96 27.17 8.66 18.44
CA LEU A 96 26.56 7.58 19.23
C LEU A 96 27.63 6.72 19.94
N VAL A 97 28.71 6.34 19.24
CA VAL A 97 29.84 5.62 19.83
C VAL A 97 30.55 6.48 20.88
N GLY A 98 30.77 7.76 20.58
CA GLY A 98 31.38 8.68 21.52
C GLY A 98 30.51 8.93 22.78
N ALA A 99 29.20 9.03 22.61
CA ALA A 99 28.27 9.19 23.75
C ALA A 99 28.23 7.93 24.62
N SER A 100 28.30 6.74 24.05
CA SER A 100 28.39 5.48 24.80
C SER A 100 29.72 5.39 25.57
N TYR A 101 30.82 5.84 24.98
CA TYR A 101 32.15 5.86 25.63
C TYR A 101 32.27 6.88 26.77
N LEU A 102 31.55 8.00 26.66
CA LEU A 102 31.54 9.04 27.71
C LEU A 102 30.59 8.72 28.90
N ALA A 103 30.11 7.48 28.99
CA ALA A 103 29.22 7.00 30.05
C ALA A 103 27.89 7.81 30.19
N LEU A 104 27.44 8.47 29.14
CA LEU A 104 26.16 9.17 29.13
C LEU A 104 24.98 8.22 29.14
N PHE A 105 25.16 6.97 28.59
CA PHE A 105 24.10 5.98 28.45
C PHE A 105 24.38 4.69 29.23
N ASP A 106 25.64 4.27 29.37
CA ASP A 106 26.02 3.06 30.12
C ASP A 106 27.49 3.14 30.53
N GLN A 107 27.81 2.65 31.74
CA GLN A 107 29.18 2.56 32.24
C GLN A 107 30.02 1.44 31.56
N ASN A 108 29.38 0.57 30.79
CA ASN A 108 30.04 -0.51 30.04
C ASN A 108 30.02 -0.24 28.53
N PRO A 109 31.11 0.35 27.96
CA PRO A 109 31.19 0.59 26.50
C PRO A 109 31.24 -0.69 25.64
N GLU A 110 31.44 -1.84 26.27
CA GLU A 110 31.40 -3.17 25.62
C GLU A 110 29.98 -3.74 25.51
N ASN A 111 28.94 -2.97 25.90
CA ASN A 111 27.57 -3.45 25.77
C ASN A 111 27.27 -3.76 24.29
N PRO A 112 27.01 -5.03 23.94
CA PRO A 112 26.83 -5.46 22.57
C PRO A 112 25.61 -4.78 21.87
N PHE A 113 24.68 -4.20 22.64
CA PHE A 113 23.56 -3.41 22.11
C PHE A 113 24.05 -2.15 21.36
N PHE A 114 24.94 -1.36 21.96
CA PHE A 114 25.48 -0.15 21.32
C PHE A 114 26.38 -0.50 20.15
N ILE A 115 27.15 -1.59 20.25
CA ILE A 115 27.95 -2.12 19.13
C ILE A 115 27.05 -2.54 17.95
N ALA A 116 25.93 -3.21 18.23
CA ALA A 116 24.98 -3.62 17.20
C ALA A 116 24.32 -2.40 16.52
N ILE A 117 23.86 -1.41 17.28
CA ILE A 117 23.30 -0.17 16.73
C ILE A 117 24.36 0.60 15.93
N ALA A 118 25.56 0.73 16.44
CA ALA A 118 26.66 1.37 15.73
C ALA A 118 26.98 0.66 14.41
N GLY A 119 27.00 -0.69 14.41
CA GLY A 119 27.16 -1.50 13.22
C GLY A 119 26.02 -1.28 12.19
N ILE A 120 24.77 -1.25 12.64
CA ILE A 120 23.60 -0.97 11.78
C ILE A 120 23.70 0.46 11.22
N MET A 121 24.06 1.45 12.00
CA MET A 121 24.22 2.81 11.51
C MET A 121 25.40 2.99 10.56
N LEU A 122 26.48 2.24 10.77
CA LEU A 122 27.61 2.20 9.84
C LEU A 122 27.22 1.58 8.52
N LEU A 123 26.47 0.47 8.51
CA LEU A 123 25.91 -0.11 7.30
C LEU A 123 24.92 0.86 6.62
N ALA A 124 24.06 1.53 7.38
CA ALA A 124 23.14 2.54 6.87
C ALA A 124 23.87 3.71 6.22
N SER A 125 25.06 4.10 6.72
CA SER A 125 25.88 5.16 6.12
C SER A 125 26.36 4.86 4.69
N VAL A 126 26.36 3.59 4.28
CA VAL A 126 26.68 3.15 2.91
C VAL A 126 25.42 2.88 2.11
N ILE A 127 24.45 2.18 2.71
CA ILE A 127 23.21 1.75 2.02
C ILE A 127 22.32 2.93 1.67
N VAL A 128 22.11 3.87 2.60
CA VAL A 128 21.18 5.00 2.37
C VAL A 128 21.66 5.93 1.25
N PRO A 129 22.94 6.35 1.15
CA PRO A 129 23.43 7.09 0.00
C PRO A 129 23.35 6.31 -1.31
N PHE A 130 23.59 4.99 -1.28
CA PHE A 130 23.43 4.14 -2.46
C PHE A 130 21.98 4.11 -2.96
N VAL A 131 21.02 3.94 -2.05
CA VAL A 131 19.56 4.00 -2.38
C VAL A 131 19.22 5.39 -2.92
N TYR A 132 19.72 6.46 -2.30
CA TYR A 132 19.53 7.83 -2.76
C TYR A 132 20.07 8.04 -4.19
N SER A 133 21.27 7.51 -4.51
CA SER A 133 21.88 7.61 -5.84
C SER A 133 21.07 6.90 -6.93
N ASN A 134 20.44 5.78 -6.61
CA ASN A 134 19.62 5.00 -7.55
C ASN A 134 18.15 5.46 -7.61
N TYR A 135 17.71 6.32 -6.69
CA TYR A 135 16.32 6.77 -6.63
C TYR A 135 15.82 7.45 -7.90
N PRO A 136 16.57 8.35 -8.59
CA PRO A 136 16.13 8.96 -9.84
C PRO A 136 15.90 7.91 -10.95
N LYS A 137 16.78 6.90 -11.05
CA LYS A 137 16.64 5.80 -12.02
C LYS A 137 15.37 5.01 -11.75
N SER A 138 15.14 4.62 -10.48
CA SER A 138 13.96 3.90 -10.07
C SER A 138 12.68 4.71 -10.29
N ALA A 139 12.72 6.02 -10.01
CA ALA A 139 11.60 6.92 -10.22
C ALA A 139 11.29 7.07 -11.72
N ALA A 140 12.31 7.24 -12.58
CA ALA A 140 12.14 7.32 -14.03
C ALA A 140 11.57 6.01 -14.60
N SER A 141 12.11 4.87 -14.19
CA SER A 141 11.60 3.55 -14.58
C SER A 141 10.15 3.35 -14.17
N ARG A 142 9.80 3.76 -12.95
CA ARG A 142 8.42 3.71 -12.45
C ARG A 142 7.49 4.63 -13.25
N GLU A 143 7.91 5.85 -13.56
CA GLU A 143 7.12 6.80 -14.36
C GLU A 143 6.94 6.31 -15.80
N LYS A 144 7.99 5.73 -16.40
CA LYS A 144 7.92 5.07 -17.71
C LYS A 144 6.94 3.89 -17.70
N LEU A 145 7.02 3.02 -16.68
CA LEU A 145 6.08 1.92 -16.53
C LEU A 145 4.63 2.42 -16.34
N LEU A 146 4.42 3.47 -15.55
CA LEU A 146 3.10 4.06 -15.37
C LEU A 146 2.56 4.68 -16.67
N ALA A 147 3.43 5.31 -17.46
CA ALA A 147 3.03 5.84 -18.76
C ALA A 147 2.56 4.73 -19.71
N LEU A 148 3.20 3.57 -19.67
CA LEU A 148 2.82 2.41 -20.48
C LEU A 148 1.47 1.80 -20.09
N ALA A 149 0.98 2.02 -18.87
CA ALA A 149 -0.37 1.62 -18.46
C ALA A 149 -1.47 2.28 -19.28
N TYR A 150 -1.21 3.49 -19.76
CA TYR A 150 -2.18 4.27 -20.52
C TYR A 150 -2.10 4.01 -22.03
N VAL A 151 -1.14 3.22 -22.50
CA VAL A 151 -0.97 2.93 -23.93
C VAL A 151 -2.24 2.37 -24.58
N PRO A 152 -2.93 1.34 -24.02
CA PRO A 152 -4.16 0.83 -24.62
C PRO A 152 -5.26 1.88 -24.70
N GLU A 153 -5.37 2.75 -23.70
CA GLU A 153 -6.34 3.83 -23.65
C GLU A 153 -6.04 4.88 -24.75
N ILE A 154 -4.79 5.29 -24.87
CA ILE A 154 -4.35 6.27 -25.87
C ILE A 154 -4.53 5.75 -27.28
N VAL A 155 -4.11 4.52 -27.57
CA VAL A 155 -4.32 3.87 -28.88
C VAL A 155 -5.80 3.76 -29.19
N ASN A 156 -6.63 3.45 -28.18
CA ASN A 156 -8.07 3.44 -28.33
C ASN A 156 -8.64 4.82 -28.70
N TYR A 157 -8.19 5.90 -28.07
CA TYR A 157 -8.63 7.27 -28.43
C TYR A 157 -8.20 7.67 -29.84
N LEU A 158 -6.98 7.35 -30.26
CA LEU A 158 -6.50 7.58 -31.61
C LEU A 158 -7.34 6.85 -32.64
N THR A 159 -7.55 5.53 -32.45
CA THR A 159 -8.33 4.71 -33.38
C THR A 159 -9.80 5.09 -33.42
N MET A 160 -10.38 5.49 -32.28
CA MET A 160 -11.73 5.98 -32.16
C MET A 160 -11.98 7.24 -32.99
N SER A 161 -11.10 8.24 -32.81
CA SER A 161 -11.20 9.50 -33.54
C SER A 161 -11.02 9.31 -35.04
N LEU A 162 -10.07 8.44 -35.46
CA LEU A 162 -9.81 8.13 -36.87
C LEU A 162 -10.96 7.39 -37.56
N ARG A 163 -11.77 6.65 -36.83
CA ARG A 163 -13.00 6.01 -37.34
C ARG A 163 -14.10 7.01 -37.60
N LEU A 164 -14.17 8.08 -36.79
CA LEU A 164 -15.13 9.17 -37.01
C LEU A 164 -14.69 10.05 -38.18
N THR A 165 -13.48 10.53 -38.11
CA THR A 165 -12.87 11.39 -39.12
C THR A 165 -11.45 10.91 -39.42
N PRO A 166 -11.15 10.58 -40.68
CA PRO A 166 -9.81 10.13 -41.08
C PRO A 166 -8.83 11.31 -41.13
N ASN A 167 -8.64 11.96 -40.01
CA ASN A 167 -7.73 13.11 -39.84
C ASN A 167 -6.84 12.85 -38.62
N LEU A 168 -5.53 12.73 -38.85
CA LEU A 168 -4.56 12.38 -37.82
C LEU A 168 -4.38 13.48 -36.79
N GLU A 169 -4.42 14.76 -37.20
CA GLU A 169 -4.32 15.91 -36.30
C GLU A 169 -5.44 15.89 -35.27
N LYS A 170 -6.69 15.71 -35.74
CA LYS A 170 -7.84 15.60 -34.83
C LYS A 170 -7.75 14.38 -33.92
N ALA A 171 -7.20 13.27 -34.43
CA ALA A 171 -7.03 12.07 -33.61
C ALA A 171 -5.99 12.27 -32.51
N VAL A 172 -4.88 12.90 -32.83
CA VAL A 172 -3.83 13.25 -31.85
C VAL A 172 -4.36 14.27 -30.84
N GLU A 173 -5.08 15.29 -31.27
CA GLU A 173 -5.72 16.28 -30.40
C GLU A 173 -6.73 15.62 -29.46
N PHE A 174 -7.56 14.71 -29.97
CA PHE A 174 -8.52 13.96 -29.17
C PHE A 174 -7.82 13.09 -28.11
N ALA A 175 -6.83 12.31 -28.52
CA ALA A 175 -6.05 11.47 -27.61
C ALA A 175 -5.25 12.30 -26.59
N ALA A 176 -4.73 13.45 -26.99
CA ALA A 176 -4.02 14.40 -26.11
C ALA A 176 -4.95 15.01 -25.06
N SER A 177 -6.18 15.36 -25.42
CA SER A 177 -7.14 16.01 -24.51
C SER A 177 -7.77 15.04 -23.52
N HIS A 178 -8.01 13.81 -23.91
CA HIS A 178 -8.71 12.79 -23.10
C HIS A 178 -7.76 11.77 -22.44
N GLY A 179 -6.59 11.54 -23.04
CA GLY A 179 -5.58 10.63 -22.51
C GLY A 179 -4.87 11.14 -21.25
N GLN A 180 -4.16 10.24 -20.60
CA GLN A 180 -3.47 10.49 -19.33
C GLN A 180 -2.03 9.99 -19.36
N GLY A 181 -1.29 10.41 -18.32
CA GLY A 181 0.11 10.05 -18.13
C GLY A 181 1.04 10.79 -19.09
N LYS A 182 2.31 10.43 -19.05
CA LYS A 182 3.37 11.11 -19.77
C LYS A 182 3.18 11.07 -21.30
N ILE A 183 2.63 9.97 -21.84
CA ILE A 183 2.39 9.84 -23.30
C ILE A 183 1.33 10.85 -23.76
N ALA A 184 0.26 11.05 -22.97
CA ALA A 184 -0.74 12.07 -23.31
C ALA A 184 -0.17 13.50 -23.21
N GLU A 185 0.73 13.76 -22.25
CA GLU A 185 1.46 15.04 -22.17
C GLU A 185 2.37 15.25 -23.37
N GLU A 186 3.02 14.19 -23.86
CA GLU A 186 3.84 14.27 -25.07
C GLU A 186 2.98 14.49 -26.33
N LEU A 187 1.80 13.83 -26.42
CA LEU A 187 0.86 14.13 -27.51
C LEU A 187 0.37 15.58 -27.47
N LYS A 188 0.13 16.17 -26.28
CA LYS A 188 -0.15 17.61 -26.13
C LYS A 188 1.02 18.47 -26.61
N GLY A 189 2.24 18.02 -26.29
CA GLY A 189 3.47 18.65 -26.79
C GLY A 189 3.56 18.63 -28.31
N ILE A 190 3.24 17.49 -28.95
CA ILE A 190 3.21 17.33 -30.41
C ILE A 190 2.20 18.30 -31.06
N VAL A 191 0.97 18.37 -30.51
CA VAL A 191 -0.03 19.34 -31.02
C VAL A 191 0.48 20.79 -30.96
N TRP A 192 1.14 21.14 -29.85
CA TRP A 192 1.73 22.47 -29.69
C TRP A 192 2.90 22.70 -30.60
N ASP A 193 3.82 21.75 -30.70
CA ASP A 193 5.02 21.86 -31.54
C ASP A 193 4.67 21.92 -33.06
N LEU A 194 3.56 21.26 -33.45
CA LEU A 194 3.01 21.36 -34.79
C LEU A 194 2.48 22.76 -35.09
N GLN A 195 1.77 23.37 -34.13
CA GLN A 195 1.27 24.74 -34.26
C GLN A 195 2.42 25.79 -34.35
N LEU A 196 3.56 25.47 -33.75
CA LEU A 196 4.78 26.29 -33.82
C LEU A 196 5.65 26.03 -35.05
N GLY A 197 5.26 25.05 -35.90
CA GLY A 197 6.04 24.70 -37.10
C GLY A 197 7.35 23.98 -36.81
N ARG A 198 7.44 23.25 -35.69
CA ARG A 198 8.60 22.41 -35.36
C ARG A 198 8.63 21.10 -36.15
N TYR A 199 7.45 20.60 -36.49
CA TYR A 199 7.26 19.42 -37.32
C TYR A 199 6.56 19.85 -38.61
N ASP A 200 6.97 19.27 -39.73
CA ASP A 200 6.33 19.50 -41.01
C ASP A 200 4.99 18.75 -41.13
N SER A 201 4.85 17.65 -40.39
CA SER A 201 3.61 16.85 -40.38
C SER A 201 3.41 16.12 -39.04
N VAL A 202 2.15 15.73 -38.77
CA VAL A 202 1.80 14.91 -37.60
C VAL A 202 2.39 13.51 -37.70
N GLU A 203 2.52 13.00 -38.92
CA GLU A 203 3.12 11.69 -39.20
C GLU A 203 4.57 11.61 -38.70
N GLU A 204 5.37 12.66 -38.97
CA GLU A 204 6.74 12.77 -38.54
C GLU A 204 6.85 12.81 -37.00
N ALA A 205 6.01 13.62 -36.37
CA ALA A 205 5.97 13.70 -34.89
C ALA A 205 5.56 12.40 -34.22
N LEU A 206 4.60 11.65 -34.81
CA LEU A 206 4.21 10.33 -34.32
C LEU A 206 5.29 9.28 -34.53
N ASP A 207 6.05 9.35 -35.63
CA ASP A 207 7.19 8.47 -35.84
C ASP A 207 8.26 8.70 -34.78
N GLU A 208 8.59 9.94 -34.46
CA GLU A 208 9.54 10.26 -33.39
C GLU A 208 9.05 9.71 -32.03
N LEU A 209 7.76 9.90 -31.73
CA LEU A 209 7.14 9.32 -30.54
C LEU A 209 7.23 7.77 -30.53
N ALA A 210 6.95 7.13 -31.67
CA ALA A 210 7.02 5.68 -31.78
C ALA A 210 8.44 5.14 -31.56
N TYR A 211 9.45 5.80 -32.11
CA TYR A 211 10.84 5.42 -31.90
C TYR A 211 11.33 5.73 -30.49
N LYS A 212 10.89 6.82 -29.88
CA LYS A 212 11.21 7.17 -28.48
C LYS A 212 10.69 6.13 -27.48
N TRP A 213 9.46 5.65 -27.68
CA TRP A 213 8.81 4.69 -26.78
C TRP A 213 9.03 3.23 -27.17
N GLY A 214 9.46 2.95 -28.42
CA GLY A 214 9.72 1.59 -28.93
C GLY A 214 10.58 0.73 -28.04
N PRO A 215 11.73 1.20 -27.52
CA PRO A 215 12.59 0.44 -26.60
C PRO A 215 11.89 0.00 -25.32
N TYR A 216 10.83 0.67 -24.91
CA TYR A 216 10.05 0.35 -23.70
C TYR A 216 8.80 -0.46 -24.02
N ASN A 217 8.20 -0.27 -25.20
CA ASN A 217 7.01 -0.98 -25.64
C ASN A 217 6.94 -1.08 -27.16
N GLU A 218 7.34 -2.22 -27.69
CA GLU A 218 7.33 -2.49 -29.14
C GLU A 218 5.89 -2.53 -29.69
N ASP A 219 4.92 -3.06 -28.91
CA ASP A 219 3.52 -3.13 -29.32
C ASP A 219 2.93 -1.74 -29.56
N PHE A 220 3.32 -0.75 -28.73
CA PHE A 220 2.92 0.65 -28.91
C PHE A 220 3.49 1.26 -30.18
N LYS A 221 4.78 1.02 -30.44
CA LYS A 221 5.43 1.46 -31.66
C LYS A 221 4.75 0.90 -32.90
N GLN A 222 4.48 -0.42 -32.90
CA GLN A 222 3.77 -1.08 -34.01
C GLN A 222 2.36 -0.53 -34.19
N ALA A 223 1.63 -0.29 -33.10
CA ALA A 223 0.29 0.29 -33.16
C ALA A 223 0.30 1.69 -33.77
N LEU A 224 1.26 2.57 -33.41
CA LEU A 224 1.39 3.89 -34.03
C LEU A 224 1.72 3.79 -35.54
N MET A 225 2.55 2.84 -35.93
CA MET A 225 2.84 2.57 -37.35
C MET A 225 1.61 2.08 -38.11
N LEU A 226 0.79 1.19 -37.52
CA LEU A 226 -0.47 0.73 -38.11
C LEU A 226 -1.49 1.87 -38.23
N ILE A 227 -1.58 2.73 -37.20
CA ILE A 227 -2.42 3.94 -37.24
C ILE A 227 -2.01 4.86 -38.38
N ARG A 228 -0.72 5.12 -38.55
CA ARG A 228 -0.20 5.90 -39.65
C ARG A 228 -0.51 5.24 -41.01
N ALA A 229 -0.27 3.93 -41.15
CA ALA A 229 -0.56 3.20 -42.36
C ALA A 229 -2.06 3.25 -42.71
N SER A 230 -2.95 3.28 -41.72
CA SER A 230 -4.39 3.34 -41.93
C SER A 230 -4.86 4.60 -42.65
N ILE A 231 -4.13 5.72 -42.53
CA ILE A 231 -4.48 6.97 -43.18
C ILE A 231 -4.09 6.99 -44.65
N LEU A 232 -3.02 6.28 -44.99
CA LEU A 232 -2.57 6.12 -46.36
C LEU A 232 -3.42 5.13 -47.14
N GLU A 233 -4.28 4.31 -46.48
CA GLU A 233 -5.12 3.32 -47.10
C GLU A 233 -6.40 3.96 -47.64
N ALA A 234 -6.62 3.80 -48.94
CA ALA A 234 -7.79 4.33 -49.66
C ALA A 234 -9.04 3.52 -49.40
N ASP A 235 -8.90 2.20 -49.16
CA ASP A 235 -10.02 1.31 -48.90
C ASP A 235 -10.50 1.44 -47.45
N VAL A 236 -11.74 1.87 -47.27
CA VAL A 236 -12.37 2.09 -45.97
C VAL A 236 -12.33 0.85 -45.08
N LYS A 237 -12.54 -0.34 -45.69
CA LYS A 237 -12.55 -1.61 -44.96
C LYS A 237 -11.17 -1.98 -44.46
N LYS A 238 -10.17 -1.88 -45.32
CA LYS A 238 -8.78 -2.17 -44.94
C LYS A 238 -8.26 -1.15 -43.88
N ARG A 239 -8.66 0.10 -44.01
CA ARG A 239 -8.36 1.13 -43.00
C ARG A 239 -8.94 0.74 -41.65
N GLU A 240 -10.21 0.30 -41.61
CA GLU A 240 -10.84 -0.15 -40.37
C GLU A 240 -10.15 -1.41 -39.80
N ASP A 241 -9.78 -2.36 -40.64
CA ASP A 241 -9.07 -3.57 -40.21
C ASP A 241 -7.69 -3.21 -39.58
N LEU A 242 -6.95 -2.25 -40.14
CA LEU A 242 -5.68 -1.78 -39.57
C LEU A 242 -5.88 -1.12 -38.19
N LEU A 243 -6.93 -0.30 -38.02
CA LEU A 243 -7.25 0.32 -36.73
C LEU A 243 -7.70 -0.70 -35.68
N VAL A 244 -8.47 -1.71 -36.08
CA VAL A 244 -8.85 -2.83 -35.20
C VAL A 244 -7.62 -3.60 -34.76
N LYS A 245 -6.73 -3.91 -35.72
CA LYS A 245 -5.48 -4.62 -35.46
C LYS A 245 -4.57 -3.85 -34.50
N ALA A 246 -4.36 -2.56 -34.72
CA ALA A 246 -3.54 -1.72 -33.83
C ALA A 246 -4.00 -1.78 -32.37
N ASN A 247 -5.32 -1.76 -32.14
CA ASN A 247 -5.88 -1.84 -30.80
C ASN A 247 -5.77 -3.27 -30.21
N ALA A 248 -6.01 -4.29 -31.04
CA ALA A 248 -5.91 -5.69 -30.64
C ALA A 248 -4.47 -6.08 -30.25
N ASP A 249 -3.48 -5.68 -31.06
CA ASP A 249 -2.06 -5.99 -30.81
C ASP A 249 -1.57 -5.39 -29.49
N VAL A 250 -1.97 -4.16 -29.15
CA VAL A 250 -1.62 -3.52 -27.86
C VAL A 250 -2.27 -4.23 -26.67
N LEU A 251 -3.53 -4.64 -26.81
CA LEU A 251 -4.23 -5.37 -25.73
C LEU A 251 -3.64 -6.77 -25.51
N GLU A 252 -3.31 -7.47 -26.58
CA GLU A 252 -2.69 -8.81 -26.51
C GLU A 252 -1.26 -8.72 -25.95
N GLY A 253 -0.45 -7.72 -26.40
CA GLY A 253 0.88 -7.50 -25.86
C GLY A 253 0.86 -7.14 -24.35
N ALA A 254 -0.14 -6.37 -23.90
CA ALA A 254 -0.34 -6.11 -22.48
C ALA A 254 -0.67 -7.40 -21.71
N ARG A 255 -1.50 -8.27 -22.28
CA ARG A 255 -1.87 -9.58 -21.72
C ARG A 255 -0.66 -10.50 -21.62
N GLU A 256 0.13 -10.63 -22.69
CA GLU A 256 1.31 -11.49 -22.72
C GLU A 256 2.35 -11.06 -21.67
N LYS A 257 2.65 -9.75 -21.57
CA LYS A 257 3.54 -9.21 -20.54
C LYS A 257 3.08 -9.54 -19.13
N MET A 258 1.76 -9.49 -18.91
CA MET A 258 1.18 -9.81 -17.62
C MET A 258 1.21 -11.31 -17.30
N ASP A 259 1.00 -12.17 -18.29
CA ASP A 259 1.10 -13.61 -18.13
C ASP A 259 2.54 -14.03 -17.75
N VAL A 260 3.55 -13.46 -18.42
CA VAL A 260 4.96 -13.65 -18.09
C VAL A 260 5.25 -13.15 -16.67
N TYR A 261 4.74 -11.98 -16.30
CA TYR A 261 4.90 -11.45 -14.95
C TYR A 261 4.26 -12.36 -13.89
N ALA A 262 3.02 -12.80 -14.10
CA ALA A 262 2.31 -13.67 -13.16
C ALA A 262 3.06 -14.99 -12.91
N ARG A 263 3.60 -15.61 -13.96
CA ARG A 263 4.45 -16.81 -13.84
C ARG A 263 5.74 -16.53 -13.07
N ASN A 264 6.40 -15.45 -13.39
CA ASN A 264 7.64 -15.05 -12.71
C ASN A 264 7.43 -14.62 -11.26
N LEU A 265 6.20 -14.32 -10.85
CA LEU A 265 5.87 -13.86 -9.50
C LEU A 265 5.79 -15.01 -8.47
N GLN A 266 5.55 -16.24 -8.92
CA GLN A 266 5.35 -17.38 -8.00
C GLN A 266 6.56 -17.63 -7.10
N GLN A 267 7.75 -17.73 -7.66
CA GLN A 267 8.97 -18.00 -6.87
C GLN A 267 9.32 -16.88 -5.87
N PRO A 268 9.38 -15.60 -6.26
CA PRO A 268 9.63 -14.53 -5.31
C PRO A 268 8.61 -14.47 -4.16
N THR A 269 7.35 -14.84 -4.40
CA THR A 269 6.34 -14.88 -3.35
C THR A 269 6.64 -15.95 -2.29
N VAL A 270 7.19 -17.09 -2.70
CA VAL A 270 7.66 -18.14 -1.77
C VAL A 270 8.83 -17.63 -0.91
N TYR A 271 9.72 -16.82 -1.45
CA TYR A 271 10.80 -16.21 -0.65
C TYR A 271 10.26 -15.21 0.40
N LEU A 272 9.18 -14.49 0.11
CA LEU A 272 8.51 -13.66 1.12
C LEU A 272 8.02 -14.51 2.31
N TYR A 273 7.51 -15.71 2.04
CA TYR A 273 7.15 -16.67 3.09
C TYR A 273 8.38 -17.11 3.91
N TYR A 274 9.47 -17.46 3.24
CA TYR A 274 10.67 -17.89 3.96
C TYR A 274 11.24 -16.79 4.86
N PHE A 275 11.32 -15.55 4.38
CA PHE A 275 11.82 -14.44 5.17
C PHE A 275 10.82 -13.93 6.21
N GLY A 276 9.53 -13.96 5.90
CA GLY A 276 8.48 -13.42 6.77
C GLY A 276 8.02 -14.37 7.88
N ILE A 277 8.13 -15.68 7.68
CA ILE A 277 7.58 -16.69 8.59
C ILE A 277 8.62 -17.73 9.00
N LEU A 278 9.31 -18.36 8.05
CA LEU A 278 10.22 -19.45 8.34
C LEU A 278 11.50 -18.96 9.05
N LEU A 279 12.09 -17.88 8.59
CA LEU A 279 13.30 -17.33 9.20
C LEU A 279 13.09 -16.86 10.65
N PRO A 280 12.00 -16.11 10.99
CA PRO A 280 11.66 -15.81 12.37
C PRO A 280 11.50 -17.05 13.26
N LEU A 281 10.84 -18.10 12.76
CA LEU A 281 10.69 -19.36 13.47
C LEU A 281 12.05 -19.99 13.79
N LEU A 282 12.94 -20.06 12.79
CA LEU A 282 14.29 -20.60 13.00
C LEU A 282 15.11 -19.77 14.00
N LEU A 283 15.04 -18.44 13.91
CA LEU A 283 15.71 -17.55 14.85
C LEU A 283 15.21 -17.71 16.27
N ALA A 284 13.89 -17.89 16.48
CA ALA A 284 13.31 -18.10 17.80
C ALA A 284 13.79 -19.37 18.48
N ILE A 285 14.15 -20.41 17.72
CA ILE A 285 14.71 -21.66 18.25
C ILE A 285 16.22 -21.55 18.43
N ILE A 286 16.92 -21.00 17.41
CA ILE A 286 18.39 -21.00 17.39
C ILE A 286 18.98 -19.99 18.36
N LEU A 287 18.38 -18.78 18.52
CA LEU A 287 18.97 -17.73 19.36
C LEU A 287 19.07 -18.12 20.84
N PRO A 288 18.02 -18.65 21.51
CA PRO A 288 18.13 -19.06 22.91
C PRO A 288 19.09 -20.24 23.09
N ILE A 289 18.97 -21.26 22.26
CA ILE A 289 19.77 -22.48 22.37
C ILE A 289 21.23 -22.19 22.01
N GLY A 290 21.47 -21.54 20.86
CA GLY A 290 22.81 -21.20 20.39
C GLY A 290 23.51 -20.19 21.31
N GLY A 291 22.76 -19.24 21.87
CA GLY A 291 23.26 -18.29 22.87
C GLY A 291 23.74 -19.00 24.15
N ALA A 292 22.97 -19.99 24.64
CA ALA A 292 23.34 -20.78 25.79
C ALA A 292 24.63 -21.58 25.56
N PHE A 293 24.75 -22.24 24.41
CA PHE A 293 25.98 -23.01 24.05
C PHE A 293 27.22 -22.11 23.86
N ALA A 294 27.04 -20.95 23.24
CA ALA A 294 28.15 -20.02 23.00
C ALA A 294 28.47 -19.11 24.20
N ASN A 295 27.74 -19.25 25.31
CA ASN A 295 27.77 -18.34 26.46
C ASN A 295 27.59 -16.85 26.04
N LEU A 296 26.77 -16.62 25.04
CA LEU A 296 26.42 -15.28 24.53
C LEU A 296 24.94 -15.01 24.81
N ALA A 297 24.65 -13.89 25.42
CA ALA A 297 23.28 -13.49 25.70
C ALA A 297 22.54 -13.00 24.43
N LEU A 298 22.43 -13.89 23.41
CA LEU A 298 21.84 -13.56 22.10
C LEU A 298 20.31 -13.44 22.18
N ALA A 299 19.67 -14.04 23.14
CA ALA A 299 18.22 -14.00 23.34
C ALA A 299 17.75 -12.90 24.33
N LYS A 300 18.57 -11.87 24.57
CA LYS A 300 18.14 -10.68 25.29
C LYS A 300 16.99 -9.97 24.53
N ALA A 301 16.07 -9.37 25.28
CA ALA A 301 14.91 -8.68 24.73
C ALA A 301 15.27 -7.63 23.68
N GLU A 302 16.35 -6.89 23.90
CA GLU A 302 16.83 -5.81 23.02
C GLU A 302 17.26 -6.36 21.64
N TYR A 303 18.02 -7.47 21.63
CA TYR A 303 18.48 -8.09 20.36
C TYR A 303 17.32 -8.71 19.60
N LEU A 304 16.42 -9.39 20.32
CA LEU A 304 15.21 -9.94 19.72
C LEU A 304 14.34 -8.84 19.14
N PHE A 305 14.17 -7.71 19.84
CA PHE A 305 13.42 -6.57 19.34
C PHE A 305 14.03 -6.02 18.04
N ILE A 306 15.34 -5.82 18.00
CA ILE A 306 16.03 -5.33 16.80
C ILE A 306 15.89 -6.33 15.65
N ALA A 307 16.12 -7.63 15.91
CA ALA A 307 16.06 -8.67 14.89
C ALA A 307 14.64 -8.78 14.28
N TYR A 308 13.61 -8.89 15.13
CA TYR A 308 12.23 -9.15 14.69
C TYR A 308 11.49 -7.89 14.26
N ASN A 309 11.68 -6.75 14.93
CA ASN A 309 10.87 -5.56 14.67
C ASN A 309 11.55 -4.49 13.80
N ILE A 310 12.86 -4.63 13.55
CA ILE A 310 13.60 -3.71 12.68
C ILE A 310 14.18 -4.45 11.48
N PHE A 311 15.05 -5.44 11.70
CA PHE A 311 15.81 -6.08 10.62
C PHE A 311 14.91 -6.90 9.68
N LEU A 312 14.10 -7.82 10.21
CA LEU A 312 13.23 -8.68 9.40
C LEU A 312 12.17 -7.89 8.62
N PRO A 313 11.39 -6.95 9.21
CA PRO A 313 10.44 -6.15 8.44
C PRO A 313 11.09 -5.32 7.34
N LEU A 314 12.28 -4.75 7.59
CA LEU A 314 13.04 -4.02 6.58
C LEU A 314 13.44 -4.92 5.42
N LEU A 315 13.93 -6.14 5.71
CA LEU A 315 14.31 -7.13 4.71
C LEU A 315 13.11 -7.56 3.86
N ILE A 316 11.97 -7.88 4.49
CA ILE A 316 10.73 -8.25 3.81
C ILE A 316 10.23 -7.10 2.93
N PHE A 317 10.27 -5.87 3.45
CA PHE A 317 9.84 -4.69 2.72
C PHE A 317 10.74 -4.39 1.52
N ALA A 318 12.06 -4.49 1.69
CA ALA A 318 13.03 -4.29 0.60
C ALA A 318 12.82 -5.32 -0.51
N PHE A 319 12.67 -6.60 -0.15
CA PHE A 319 12.45 -7.68 -1.09
C PHE A 319 11.08 -7.58 -1.79
N GLY A 320 10.01 -7.31 -1.04
CA GLY A 320 8.68 -7.10 -1.59
C GLY A 320 8.59 -5.88 -2.51
N SER A 321 9.34 -4.81 -2.21
CA SER A 321 9.42 -3.63 -3.08
C SER A 321 10.05 -3.96 -4.43
N PHE A 322 11.08 -4.83 -4.44
CA PHE A 322 11.69 -5.31 -5.68
C PHE A 322 10.68 -6.09 -6.54
N ILE A 323 9.87 -6.95 -5.92
CA ILE A 323 8.82 -7.72 -6.61
C ILE A 323 7.78 -6.79 -7.25
N VAL A 324 7.27 -5.82 -6.50
CA VAL A 324 6.24 -4.90 -7.00
C VAL A 324 6.80 -3.96 -8.08
N ALA A 325 8.08 -3.58 -7.99
CA ALA A 325 8.72 -2.71 -8.99
C ALA A 325 8.79 -3.33 -10.39
N SER A 326 8.77 -4.67 -10.51
CA SER A 326 8.80 -5.38 -11.79
C SER A 326 7.40 -5.59 -12.42
N ARG A 327 6.31 -5.16 -11.75
CA ARG A 327 4.95 -5.34 -12.23
C ARG A 327 4.65 -4.47 -13.46
N PRO A 328 4.19 -5.07 -14.58
CA PRO A 328 3.65 -4.30 -15.69
C PRO A 328 2.42 -3.52 -15.24
N PRO A 329 2.30 -2.26 -15.61
CA PRO A 329 1.13 -1.47 -15.27
C PRO A 329 -0.08 -1.95 -16.10
N THR A 330 -1.21 -2.00 -15.46
CA THR A 330 -2.48 -2.39 -16.07
C THR A 330 -3.54 -1.32 -15.84
N TYR A 331 -4.71 -1.68 -15.41
CA TYR A 331 -5.79 -0.75 -15.12
C TYR A 331 -5.43 0.26 -14.01
N VAL A 332 -5.75 1.53 -14.24
CA VAL A 332 -5.63 2.59 -13.23
C VAL A 332 -7.02 2.86 -12.63
N PRO A 333 -7.21 2.61 -11.33
CA PRO A 333 -8.51 2.81 -10.69
C PRO A 333 -8.92 4.30 -10.72
N PRO A 334 -10.24 4.61 -10.80
CA PRO A 334 -10.73 5.98 -10.78
C PRO A 334 -10.32 6.68 -9.47
N ASP A 335 -9.84 7.91 -9.60
CA ASP A 335 -9.50 8.75 -8.46
C ASP A 335 -10.76 9.43 -7.93
N VAL A 336 -11.08 9.19 -6.65
CA VAL A 336 -12.24 9.79 -5.99
C VAL A 336 -11.80 11.10 -5.32
N PRO A 337 -12.29 12.28 -5.79
CA PRO A 337 -11.96 13.56 -5.19
C PRO A 337 -12.34 13.61 -3.71
N GLU A 338 -11.62 14.46 -2.97
CA GLU A 338 -11.87 14.62 -1.53
C GLU A 338 -13.23 15.27 -1.24
N ASP A 339 -13.65 16.15 -2.14
CA ASP A 339 -14.86 16.96 -2.01
C ASP A 339 -16.09 16.35 -2.73
N GLN A 340 -16.07 15.02 -2.96
CA GLN A 340 -17.17 14.31 -3.61
C GLN A 340 -18.49 14.52 -2.83
N PRO A 341 -19.57 14.98 -3.47
CA PRO A 341 -20.87 15.15 -2.82
C PRO A 341 -21.39 13.85 -2.21
N GLY A 342 -21.86 13.91 -0.97
CA GLY A 342 -22.44 12.74 -0.26
C GLY A 342 -21.44 11.93 0.57
N LEU A 343 -20.14 12.20 0.50
CA LEU A 343 -19.16 11.56 1.37
C LEU A 343 -19.14 12.21 2.76
N PRO A 344 -19.04 11.41 3.85
CA PRO A 344 -18.83 11.95 5.18
C PRO A 344 -17.42 12.59 5.29
N PRO A 345 -17.23 13.52 6.25
CA PRO A 345 -15.94 14.11 6.54
C PRO A 345 -14.88 13.01 6.78
N ARG A 346 -13.62 13.28 6.41
CA ARG A 346 -12.52 12.33 6.58
C ARG A 346 -12.39 11.87 8.03
N GLY A 347 -12.28 10.55 8.21
CA GLY A 347 -12.04 9.96 9.52
C GLY A 347 -13.27 9.90 10.40
N THR A 348 -14.46 9.92 9.82
CA THR A 348 -15.73 9.77 10.53
C THR A 348 -16.55 8.62 9.97
N PHE A 349 -17.34 7.97 10.83
CA PHE A 349 -18.38 7.02 10.44
C PHE A 349 -19.74 7.68 10.50
N LYS A 350 -20.56 7.47 9.49
CA LYS A 350 -21.97 7.89 9.49
C LYS A 350 -22.82 6.73 10.00
N LEU A 351 -23.32 6.86 11.22
CA LEU A 351 -24.24 5.89 11.83
C LEU A 351 -25.65 6.54 11.93
N GLY A 352 -26.46 6.33 10.91
CA GLY A 352 -27.73 7.03 10.78
C GLY A 352 -27.55 8.54 10.59
N SER A 353 -28.05 9.36 11.52
CA SER A 353 -27.87 10.83 11.54
C SER A 353 -26.62 11.29 12.29
N ALA A 354 -25.99 10.42 13.08
CA ALA A 354 -24.81 10.76 13.89
C ALA A 354 -23.52 10.56 13.09
N VAL A 355 -22.60 11.53 13.20
CA VAL A 355 -21.25 11.47 12.63
C VAL A 355 -20.26 11.27 13.77
N ILE A 356 -19.71 10.07 13.87
CA ILE A 356 -18.78 9.67 14.95
C ILE A 356 -17.35 9.70 14.41
N PRO A 357 -16.40 10.41 15.05
CA PRO A 357 -15.01 10.38 14.63
C PRO A 357 -14.39 8.99 14.89
N ALA A 358 -13.80 8.43 13.85
CA ALA A 358 -13.20 7.08 13.89
C ALA A 358 -12.10 6.94 14.96
N LYS A 359 -11.35 8.03 15.19
CA LYS A 359 -10.27 8.08 16.21
C LYS A 359 -10.83 7.90 17.62
N THR A 360 -11.93 8.59 17.95
CA THR A 360 -12.53 8.48 19.29
C THR A 360 -13.15 7.11 19.52
N LEU A 361 -13.83 6.55 18.50
CA LEU A 361 -14.37 5.20 18.57
C LEU A 361 -13.25 4.16 18.75
N GLY A 362 -12.17 4.30 17.99
CA GLY A 362 -11.00 3.43 18.10
C GLY A 362 -10.30 3.55 19.45
N ALA A 363 -10.11 4.76 19.96
CA ALA A 363 -9.49 4.98 21.27
C ALA A 363 -10.34 4.40 22.41
N LEU A 364 -11.65 4.54 22.31
CA LEU A 364 -12.57 3.94 23.28
C LEU A 364 -12.52 2.41 23.24
N ALA A 365 -12.51 1.82 22.05
CA ALA A 365 -12.34 0.37 21.87
C ALA A 365 -10.99 -0.12 22.42
N PHE A 366 -9.91 0.61 22.18
CA PHE A 366 -8.59 0.32 22.73
C PHE A 366 -8.60 0.32 24.26
N LEU A 367 -9.09 1.40 24.88
CA LEU A 367 -9.16 1.52 26.33
C LEU A 367 -10.04 0.43 26.95
N LEU A 368 -11.17 0.09 26.30
CA LEU A 368 -12.07 -0.96 26.76
C LEU A 368 -11.37 -2.32 26.75
N LEU A 369 -10.66 -2.67 25.66
CA LEU A 369 -9.98 -3.96 25.55
C LEU A 369 -8.78 -4.09 26.49
N VAL A 370 -8.02 -3.02 26.67
CA VAL A 370 -6.92 -3.00 27.65
C VAL A 370 -7.46 -3.11 29.08
N SER A 371 -8.52 -2.37 29.43
CA SER A 371 -9.15 -2.45 30.75
C SER A 371 -9.77 -3.83 31.01
N LEU A 372 -10.40 -4.43 29.99
CA LEU A 372 -10.95 -5.78 30.12
C LEU A 372 -9.84 -6.82 30.34
N GLY A 373 -8.74 -6.73 29.59
CA GLY A 373 -7.57 -7.58 29.79
C GLY A 373 -6.99 -7.44 31.20
N PHE A 374 -6.83 -6.20 31.68
CA PHE A 374 -6.34 -5.91 33.01
C PHE A 374 -7.27 -6.46 34.11
N LEU A 375 -8.58 -6.24 33.99
CA LEU A 375 -9.58 -6.78 34.94
C LEU A 375 -9.59 -8.31 34.96
N THR A 376 -9.35 -8.96 33.81
CA THR A 376 -9.25 -10.40 33.71
C THR A 376 -8.03 -10.92 34.45
N ASP A 377 -6.88 -10.28 34.29
CA ASP A 377 -5.63 -10.62 34.98
C ASP A 377 -5.75 -10.44 36.53
N GLN A 378 -6.56 -9.47 36.98
CA GLN A 378 -6.83 -9.23 38.40
C GLN A 378 -7.90 -10.22 38.98
N GLY A 379 -8.35 -11.19 38.21
CA GLY A 379 -9.33 -12.16 38.64
C GLY A 379 -10.77 -11.63 38.77
N TRP A 380 -11.04 -10.39 38.36
CA TRP A 380 -12.40 -9.83 38.47
C TRP A 380 -13.41 -10.61 37.61
N VAL A 381 -13.03 -10.98 36.40
CA VAL A 381 -13.88 -11.78 35.49
C VAL A 381 -14.16 -13.16 36.09
N GLN A 382 -13.14 -13.80 36.68
CA GLN A 382 -13.27 -15.07 37.34
C GLN A 382 -14.26 -14.99 38.53
N ASN A 383 -14.13 -13.95 39.35
CA ASN A 383 -15.05 -13.73 40.47
C ASN A 383 -16.50 -13.51 40.02
N GLN A 384 -16.71 -12.81 38.90
CA GLN A 384 -18.06 -12.62 38.32
C GLN A 384 -18.64 -13.95 37.78
N ILE A 385 -17.83 -14.75 37.08
CA ILE A 385 -18.26 -16.06 36.57
C ILE A 385 -18.60 -16.96 37.75
N ASN A 386 -17.78 -17.05 38.79
CA ASN A 386 -18.02 -17.82 39.96
C ASN A 386 -19.30 -17.40 40.72
N SER A 387 -19.55 -16.07 40.81
CA SER A 387 -20.78 -15.53 41.41
C SER A 387 -22.04 -15.85 40.60
N LEU A 388 -21.95 -15.95 39.29
CA LEU A 388 -23.08 -16.30 38.40
C LEU A 388 -23.33 -17.78 38.32
N THR A 389 -22.29 -18.62 38.41
CA THR A 389 -22.39 -20.09 38.32
C THR A 389 -22.57 -20.75 39.67
N GLY A 390 -22.41 -20.02 40.78
CA GLY A 390 -22.50 -20.59 42.14
C GLY A 390 -21.36 -21.56 42.46
N ALA A 391 -20.29 -21.59 41.66
CA ALA A 391 -19.17 -22.48 41.87
C ALA A 391 -18.35 -22.04 43.10
N PRO A 392 -17.95 -22.97 43.99
CA PRO A 392 -17.08 -22.65 45.10
C PRO A 392 -15.74 -22.11 44.60
N GLN A 393 -15.12 -21.19 45.35
CA GLN A 393 -13.82 -20.64 45.03
C GLN A 393 -12.80 -21.79 44.96
N GLY A 394 -12.28 -22.09 43.76
CA GLY A 394 -11.26 -23.09 43.51
C GLY A 394 -11.66 -24.24 42.57
N GLU A 395 -12.95 -24.48 42.26
CA GLU A 395 -13.40 -25.60 41.39
C GLU A 395 -13.97 -25.17 40.01
N GLY A 396 -13.97 -23.87 39.68
CA GLY A 396 -14.45 -23.36 38.39
C GLY A 396 -13.38 -23.38 37.30
N LEU A 397 -13.80 -23.17 36.03
CA LEU A 397 -12.91 -22.99 34.90
C LEU A 397 -11.92 -21.85 35.22
N VAL A 398 -10.69 -22.19 35.55
CA VAL A 398 -9.67 -21.23 35.94
C VAL A 398 -9.17 -20.51 34.67
N ILE A 399 -9.70 -19.33 34.42
CA ILE A 399 -9.14 -18.42 33.44
C ILE A 399 -8.00 -17.63 34.13
N SER A 400 -6.89 -18.34 34.39
CA SER A 400 -5.69 -17.69 34.94
C SER A 400 -4.84 -17.12 33.82
N GLY A 401 -4.86 -15.80 33.70
CA GLY A 401 -4.03 -15.07 32.75
C GLY A 401 -2.60 -14.80 33.20
N THR A 402 -2.18 -15.37 34.31
CA THR A 402 -0.85 -15.15 34.85
C THR A 402 0.21 -15.91 34.06
N LEU A 403 1.20 -15.20 33.57
CA LEU A 403 2.43 -15.77 33.03
C LEU A 403 3.29 -16.33 34.20
N GLY A 404 2.91 -17.40 34.75
CA GLY A 404 3.47 -17.99 35.95
C GLY A 404 2.34 -18.16 36.99
N ALA A 405 1.63 -19.29 36.95
CA ALA A 405 0.60 -19.58 37.91
C ALA A 405 1.21 -19.64 39.32
N VAL A 406 0.80 -18.71 40.19
CA VAL A 406 1.04 -18.87 41.61
C VAL A 406 0.04 -19.95 42.06
N PRO A 407 0.50 -21.10 42.52
CA PRO A 407 -0.38 -22.21 42.89
C PRO A 407 -1.38 -21.78 43.98
N ASP A 408 -2.65 -22.17 43.81
CA ASP A 408 -3.72 -21.80 44.75
C ASP A 408 -3.60 -22.45 46.11
N PHE A 409 -2.69 -23.42 46.28
CA PHE A 409 -2.42 -24.08 47.57
C PHE A 409 -1.49 -23.29 48.50
N LEU A 410 -0.97 -22.13 48.06
CA LEU A 410 -0.13 -21.27 48.88
C LEU A 410 -0.98 -20.44 49.84
N ASP A 411 -0.54 -20.38 51.10
CA ASP A 411 -1.05 -19.49 52.13
C ASP A 411 -0.97 -18.00 51.67
N ASP A 412 -1.89 -17.14 52.11
CA ASP A 412 -2.03 -15.74 51.68
C ASP A 412 -0.75 -14.91 51.80
N ALA A 413 0.10 -15.22 52.80
CA ALA A 413 1.38 -14.56 52.98
C ALA A 413 2.41 -14.97 51.89
N SER A 414 2.54 -16.28 51.68
CA SER A 414 3.41 -16.87 50.65
C SER A 414 2.96 -16.53 49.23
N ARG A 415 1.64 -16.39 49.03
CA ARG A 415 1.06 -15.93 47.73
C ARG A 415 1.41 -14.50 47.42
N LYS A 416 1.36 -13.60 48.42
CA LYS A 416 1.81 -12.21 48.25
C LYS A 416 3.30 -12.09 47.92
N GLU A 417 4.12 -12.92 48.56
CA GLU A 417 5.56 -12.97 48.32
C GLU A 417 5.89 -13.57 46.95
N ALA A 418 5.18 -14.62 46.52
CA ALA A 418 5.30 -15.21 45.20
C ALA A 418 4.84 -14.24 44.08
N VAL A 419 3.76 -13.46 44.33
CA VAL A 419 3.30 -12.41 43.41
C VAL A 419 4.29 -11.27 43.34
N ALA A 420 4.94 -10.91 44.45
CA ALA A 420 5.98 -9.85 44.48
C ALA A 420 7.29 -10.28 43.78
N ALA A 421 7.54 -11.61 43.69
CA ALA A 421 8.69 -12.22 43.02
C ALA A 421 8.46 -12.42 41.50
N LEU A 422 7.23 -12.17 40.98
CA LEU A 422 6.97 -12.26 39.56
C LEU A 422 7.69 -11.12 38.81
N PRO A 423 8.29 -11.40 37.65
CA PRO A 423 9.05 -10.39 36.93
C PRO A 423 8.15 -9.23 36.54
N HIS A 424 8.53 -8.02 36.96
CA HIS A 424 7.86 -6.80 36.56
C HIS A 424 8.11 -6.53 35.07
N PHE A 425 7.08 -6.15 34.35
CA PHE A 425 7.20 -5.81 32.94
C PHE A 425 7.94 -4.47 32.79
N THR A 426 9.17 -4.50 32.27
CA THR A 426 9.91 -3.32 31.83
C THR A 426 10.01 -3.37 30.31
N LEU A 427 9.46 -2.38 29.60
CA LEU A 427 9.55 -2.30 28.14
C LEU A 427 11.00 -2.11 27.68
N PHE A 428 11.80 -1.45 28.50
CA PHE A 428 13.24 -1.30 28.38
C PHE A 428 13.82 -1.21 29.81
N ASP A 429 14.93 -1.86 30.03
CA ASP A 429 15.69 -1.61 31.25
C ASP A 429 16.29 -0.20 31.16
N GLY A 430 15.65 0.75 31.85
CA GLY A 430 16.10 2.13 31.88
C GLY A 430 17.48 2.32 32.51
N ASN A 431 17.99 1.31 33.23
CA ASN A 431 19.35 1.29 33.76
C ASN A 431 20.38 1.25 32.61
N ALA A 432 20.07 0.59 31.48
CA ALA A 432 20.92 0.57 30.30
C ALA A 432 21.08 1.96 29.64
N LEU A 433 20.11 2.86 29.86
CA LEU A 433 20.14 4.23 29.34
C LEU A 433 20.50 5.27 30.40
N GLY A 434 20.82 4.86 31.62
CA GLY A 434 21.12 5.77 32.73
C GLY A 434 19.92 6.59 33.25
N LEU A 435 18.69 6.25 32.79
CA LEU A 435 17.45 6.95 33.10
C LEU A 435 16.68 6.33 34.28
N GLY A 436 17.26 5.31 34.93
CA GLY A 436 16.56 4.50 35.93
C GLY A 436 15.52 3.57 35.32
N PRO A 437 14.89 2.68 36.10
CA PRO A 437 13.87 1.79 35.57
C PRO A 437 12.71 2.60 35.02
N LEU A 438 12.46 2.52 33.72
CA LEU A 438 11.30 3.13 33.07
C LEU A 438 10.08 2.29 33.45
N VAL A 439 9.59 2.48 34.68
CA VAL A 439 8.42 1.81 35.19
C VAL A 439 7.21 2.52 34.61
N LEU A 440 6.64 1.98 33.53
CA LEU A 440 5.38 2.46 32.96
C LEU A 440 4.18 2.19 33.88
N ILE A 441 4.38 1.43 34.98
CA ILE A 441 3.32 0.98 35.87
C ILE A 441 3.80 1.01 37.31
N PRO A 442 2.97 1.47 38.29
CA PRO A 442 3.35 1.58 39.70
C PRO A 442 3.78 0.21 40.25
N GLN A 443 4.83 0.22 41.09
CA GLN A 443 5.27 -1.00 41.77
C GLN A 443 4.08 -1.65 42.51
N GLY A 444 3.85 -2.94 42.26
CA GLY A 444 2.77 -3.71 42.87
C GLY A 444 1.56 -3.99 41.98
N THR A 445 1.55 -3.51 40.72
CA THR A 445 0.53 -3.90 39.75
C THR A 445 1.05 -5.04 38.87
N PHE A 446 0.24 -6.10 38.78
CA PHE A 446 0.56 -7.27 37.98
C PHE A 446 0.04 -7.10 36.55
N ILE A 447 0.91 -7.28 35.55
CA ILE A 447 0.51 -7.35 34.13
C ILE A 447 0.53 -8.80 33.70
N GLY A 448 -0.63 -9.36 33.51
CA GLY A 448 -0.80 -10.72 33.03
C GLY A 448 -0.90 -10.80 31.50
N GLN A 449 -1.05 -12.00 31.04
CA GLN A 449 -1.15 -12.35 29.62
C GLN A 449 -2.35 -11.67 28.93
N PHE A 450 -3.51 -11.53 29.62
CA PHE A 450 -4.70 -10.91 29.04
C PHE A 450 -4.57 -9.40 28.87
N THR A 451 -3.83 -8.72 29.72
CA THR A 451 -3.49 -7.29 29.53
C THR A 451 -2.67 -7.11 28.26
N ILE A 452 -1.68 -7.98 28.00
CA ILE A 452 -0.88 -7.97 26.78
C ILE A 452 -1.75 -8.21 25.55
N PHE A 453 -2.64 -9.20 25.60
CA PHE A 453 -3.60 -9.46 24.52
C PHE A 453 -4.53 -8.28 24.29
N GLY A 454 -5.06 -7.68 25.36
CA GLY A 454 -5.88 -6.47 25.29
C GLY A 454 -5.16 -5.30 24.62
N LEU A 455 -3.87 -5.12 24.91
CA LEU A 455 -3.02 -4.09 24.30
C LEU A 455 -2.81 -4.36 22.79
N LEU A 456 -2.43 -5.57 22.41
CA LEU A 456 -2.17 -5.93 21.01
C LEU A 456 -3.45 -5.87 20.17
N ILE A 457 -4.53 -6.51 20.63
CA ILE A 457 -5.83 -6.53 19.94
C ILE A 457 -6.41 -5.12 19.90
N GLY A 458 -6.37 -4.40 21.02
CA GLY A 458 -6.88 -3.04 21.12
C GLY A 458 -6.16 -2.08 20.16
N PHE A 459 -4.83 -2.16 20.08
CA PHE A 459 -4.04 -1.36 19.14
C PHE A 459 -4.40 -1.66 17.68
N CYS A 460 -4.55 -2.93 17.31
CA CYS A 460 -4.97 -3.32 15.96
C CYS A 460 -6.38 -2.84 15.64
N ILE A 461 -7.32 -2.95 16.57
CA ILE A 461 -8.69 -2.46 16.39
C ILE A 461 -8.72 -0.93 16.27
N PHE A 462 -7.93 -0.23 17.09
CA PHE A 462 -7.78 1.23 16.97
C PHE A 462 -7.28 1.62 15.58
N LEU A 463 -6.19 0.99 15.10
CA LEU A 463 -5.61 1.26 13.79
C LEU A 463 -6.58 0.91 12.66
N SER A 464 -7.27 -0.22 12.77
CA SER A 464 -8.28 -0.69 11.82
C SER A 464 -9.46 0.31 11.71
N LEU A 465 -10.05 0.70 12.82
CA LEU A 465 -11.17 1.65 12.85
C LEU A 465 -10.75 3.01 12.30
N TRP A 466 -9.55 3.48 12.64
CA TRP A 466 -9.03 4.74 12.11
C TRP A 466 -8.87 4.70 10.59
N LEU A 467 -8.27 3.62 10.05
CA LEU A 467 -8.08 3.44 8.60
C LEU A 467 -9.44 3.27 7.88
N LEU A 468 -10.35 2.45 8.42
CA LEU A 468 -11.68 2.26 7.84
C LEU A 468 -12.47 3.57 7.81
N GLY A 469 -12.51 4.32 8.90
CA GLY A 469 -13.20 5.62 8.93
C GLY A 469 -12.65 6.63 7.93
N LYS A 470 -11.37 6.50 7.57
CA LYS A 470 -10.74 7.41 6.60
C LYS A 470 -10.94 7.00 5.14
N TYR A 471 -10.97 5.69 4.84
CA TYR A 471 -10.88 5.19 3.47
C TYR A 471 -12.07 4.36 2.99
N LEU A 472 -12.88 3.76 3.90
CA LEU A 472 -13.92 2.79 3.54
C LEU A 472 -14.99 3.39 2.62
N GLU A 473 -15.56 4.56 2.97
CA GLU A 473 -16.64 5.16 2.18
C GLU A 473 -16.16 5.58 0.79
N ARG A 474 -14.93 6.07 0.69
CA ARG A 474 -14.31 6.38 -0.60
C ARG A 474 -14.07 5.14 -1.45
N LYS A 475 -13.66 4.05 -0.80
CA LYS A 475 -13.49 2.76 -1.49
C LYS A 475 -14.83 2.25 -2.02
N ARG A 476 -15.92 2.41 -1.26
CA ARG A 476 -17.28 2.06 -1.73
C ARG A 476 -17.68 2.87 -2.97
N VAL A 477 -17.44 4.18 -2.96
CA VAL A 477 -17.71 5.04 -4.13
C VAL A 477 -16.83 4.61 -5.31
N GLN A 478 -15.55 4.31 -5.09
CA GLN A 478 -14.65 3.80 -6.14
C GLN A 478 -15.18 2.50 -6.75
N ASP A 479 -15.64 1.55 -5.93
CA ASP A 479 -16.21 0.27 -6.38
C ASP A 479 -17.53 0.48 -7.11
N GLU A 480 -18.35 1.46 -6.69
CA GLU A 480 -19.58 1.82 -7.38
C GLU A 480 -19.32 2.43 -8.77
N ILE A 481 -18.35 3.34 -8.88
CA ILE A 481 -17.91 3.91 -10.17
C ILE A 481 -17.41 2.79 -11.08
N ARG A 482 -16.60 1.87 -10.58
CA ARG A 482 -16.11 0.72 -11.33
C ARG A 482 -17.24 -0.18 -11.82
N SER A 483 -18.26 -0.42 -11.00
CA SER A 483 -19.47 -1.14 -11.40
C SER A 483 -20.19 -0.42 -12.53
N MET A 484 -20.30 0.92 -12.46
CA MET A 484 -20.91 1.73 -13.53
C MET A 484 -20.08 1.68 -14.83
N GLU A 485 -18.74 1.71 -14.75
CA GLU A 485 -17.87 1.56 -15.93
C GLU A 485 -18.05 0.20 -16.60
N THR A 486 -18.27 -0.85 -15.81
CA THR A 486 -18.56 -2.19 -16.34
C THR A 486 -19.92 -2.24 -17.06
N GLU A 487 -20.96 -1.60 -16.51
CA GLU A 487 -22.27 -1.53 -17.12
C GLU A 487 -22.32 -0.60 -18.34
N PHE A 488 -21.40 0.36 -18.43
CA PHE A 488 -21.42 1.42 -19.44
C PHE A 488 -21.25 0.86 -20.86
N GLN A 489 -20.44 -0.17 -21.04
CA GLN A 489 -20.28 -0.86 -22.33
C GLN A 489 -21.61 -1.41 -22.86
N ASP A 490 -22.40 -2.08 -21.99
CA ASP A 490 -23.66 -2.68 -22.37
C ASP A 490 -24.71 -1.59 -22.61
N ALA A 491 -24.69 -0.52 -21.81
CA ALA A 491 -25.56 0.63 -22.00
C ALA A 491 -25.29 1.37 -23.31
N LEU A 492 -24.03 1.53 -23.70
CA LEU A 492 -23.64 2.08 -24.99
C LEU A 492 -24.09 1.20 -26.15
N TYR A 493 -23.97 -0.13 -26.03
CA TYR A 493 -24.45 -1.06 -27.05
C TYR A 493 -25.96 -0.93 -27.28
N VAL A 494 -26.75 -0.88 -26.19
CA VAL A 494 -28.21 -0.70 -26.27
C VAL A 494 -28.54 0.66 -26.90
N LEU A 495 -27.89 1.73 -26.48
CA LEU A 495 -28.09 3.06 -27.06
C LEU A 495 -27.76 3.07 -28.57
N ALA A 496 -26.62 2.50 -28.94
CA ALA A 496 -26.19 2.42 -30.33
C ALA A 496 -27.16 1.61 -31.21
N SER A 497 -27.70 0.51 -30.67
CA SER A 497 -28.74 -0.27 -31.34
C SER A 497 -29.98 0.55 -31.62
N ARG A 498 -30.43 1.39 -30.66
CA ARG A 498 -31.59 2.27 -30.85
C ARG A 498 -31.33 3.43 -31.82
N LEU A 499 -30.12 3.96 -31.82
CA LEU A 499 -29.71 4.92 -32.85
C LEU A 499 -29.66 4.30 -34.23
N GLY A 500 -29.28 3.02 -34.34
CA GLY A 500 -29.29 2.27 -35.60
C GLY A 500 -30.69 2.07 -36.21
N GLU A 501 -31.75 2.22 -35.37
CA GLU A 501 -33.14 2.28 -35.84
C GLU A 501 -33.52 3.67 -36.41
N ASN A 502 -32.54 4.56 -36.60
CA ASN A 502 -32.68 5.94 -37.08
C ASN A 502 -33.55 6.82 -36.17
N LYS A 503 -33.55 6.53 -34.84
CA LYS A 503 -34.23 7.32 -33.83
C LYS A 503 -33.37 8.50 -33.40
N PRO A 504 -33.96 9.69 -33.10
CA PRO A 504 -33.21 10.78 -32.51
C PRO A 504 -32.65 10.38 -31.14
N ILE A 505 -31.57 11.08 -30.70
CA ILE A 505 -30.82 10.73 -29.50
C ILE A 505 -31.69 10.72 -28.23
N GLU A 506 -32.64 11.63 -28.13
CA GLU A 506 -33.56 11.72 -26.97
C GLU A 506 -34.46 10.48 -26.87
N GLU A 507 -34.98 10.01 -28.00
CA GLU A 507 -35.83 8.82 -28.05
C GLU A 507 -35.00 7.54 -27.86
N ALA A 508 -33.78 7.51 -28.38
CA ALA A 508 -32.83 6.43 -28.18
C ALA A 508 -32.42 6.32 -26.70
N LEU A 509 -32.17 7.46 -26.03
CA LEU A 509 -31.89 7.50 -24.58
C LEU A 509 -33.09 7.04 -23.76
N ARG A 510 -34.31 7.50 -24.09
CA ARG A 510 -35.57 7.08 -23.44
C ARG A 510 -35.77 5.57 -23.53
N SER A 511 -35.64 5.03 -24.73
CA SER A 511 -35.74 3.59 -24.96
C SER A 511 -34.68 2.80 -24.22
N SER A 512 -33.44 3.31 -24.16
CA SER A 512 -32.32 2.66 -23.45
C SER A 512 -32.56 2.62 -21.93
N VAL A 513 -33.07 3.69 -21.34
CA VAL A 513 -33.45 3.73 -19.91
C VAL A 513 -34.54 2.72 -19.58
N GLN A 514 -35.54 2.57 -20.47
CA GLN A 514 -36.61 1.60 -20.31
C GLN A 514 -36.10 0.15 -20.46
N PHE A 515 -35.18 -0.08 -21.39
CA PHE A 515 -34.59 -1.41 -21.61
C PHE A 515 -33.65 -1.86 -20.50
N LEU A 516 -33.01 -0.91 -19.78
CA LEU A 516 -32.05 -1.15 -18.72
C LEU A 516 -32.57 -0.71 -17.32
N PRO A 517 -33.67 -1.24 -16.82
CA PRO A 517 -34.34 -0.73 -15.60
C PRO A 517 -33.53 -0.98 -14.32
N LYS A 518 -32.61 -1.95 -14.31
CA LYS A 518 -31.76 -2.31 -13.17
C LYS A 518 -30.37 -1.67 -13.24
N SER A 519 -29.96 -1.16 -14.41
CA SER A 519 -28.65 -0.57 -14.62
C SER A 519 -28.48 0.74 -13.81
N LYS A 520 -27.37 0.85 -13.11
CA LYS A 520 -26.98 2.10 -12.42
C LYS A 520 -26.71 3.21 -13.43
N ILE A 521 -26.01 2.90 -14.52
CA ILE A 521 -25.74 3.83 -15.62
C ILE A 521 -27.03 4.38 -16.24
N GLY A 522 -28.00 3.49 -16.52
CA GLY A 522 -29.29 3.87 -17.05
C GLY A 522 -30.02 4.89 -16.14
N LYS A 523 -30.02 4.65 -14.82
CA LYS A 523 -30.70 5.49 -13.84
C LYS A 523 -29.97 6.79 -13.51
N THR A 524 -28.67 6.74 -13.34
CA THR A 524 -27.87 7.90 -12.86
C THR A 524 -27.34 8.77 -13.98
N VAL A 525 -27.03 8.19 -15.16
CA VAL A 525 -26.44 8.92 -16.29
C VAL A 525 -27.50 9.19 -17.36
N PHE A 526 -28.01 8.16 -18.03
CA PHE A 526 -28.90 8.35 -19.18
C PHE A 526 -30.23 9.02 -18.80
N LYS A 527 -30.83 8.63 -17.67
CA LYS A 527 -32.06 9.27 -17.19
C LYS A 527 -31.84 10.75 -16.86
N ARG A 528 -30.74 11.10 -16.16
CA ARG A 528 -30.43 12.50 -15.85
C ARG A 528 -30.11 13.33 -17.10
N ILE A 529 -29.40 12.76 -18.08
CA ILE A 529 -29.17 13.42 -19.37
C ILE A 529 -30.55 13.72 -20.04
N LEU A 530 -31.42 12.74 -20.09
CA LEU A 530 -32.75 12.89 -20.66
C LEU A 530 -33.59 13.95 -19.91
N GLU A 531 -33.57 13.94 -18.59
CA GLU A 531 -34.25 14.94 -17.75
C GLU A 531 -33.67 16.35 -17.99
N ASN A 532 -32.34 16.50 -18.08
CA ASN A 532 -31.70 17.78 -18.37
C ASN A 532 -32.09 18.32 -19.77
N ILE A 533 -32.21 17.45 -20.76
CA ILE A 533 -32.65 17.87 -22.12
C ILE A 533 -34.12 18.22 -22.11
N THR A 534 -34.99 17.37 -21.55
CA THR A 534 -36.46 17.53 -21.65
C THR A 534 -37.04 18.57 -20.73
N MET A 535 -36.50 18.72 -19.48
CA MET A 535 -37.02 19.64 -18.47
C MET A 535 -36.31 20.99 -18.49
N LEU A 536 -35.00 21.01 -18.72
CA LEU A 536 -34.20 22.25 -18.69
C LEU A 536 -33.91 22.80 -20.09
N GLY A 537 -34.25 22.07 -21.17
CA GLY A 537 -34.00 22.48 -22.55
C GLY A 537 -32.51 22.59 -22.91
N LEU A 538 -31.64 21.88 -22.21
CA LEU A 538 -30.20 21.93 -22.43
C LEU A 538 -29.84 21.14 -23.69
N THR A 539 -28.77 21.58 -24.39
CA THR A 539 -28.14 20.79 -25.44
C THR A 539 -27.59 19.49 -24.87
N LEU A 540 -27.39 18.47 -25.70
CA LEU A 540 -26.81 17.19 -25.26
C LEU A 540 -25.46 17.37 -24.57
N GLU A 541 -24.60 18.25 -25.08
CA GLU A 541 -23.30 18.56 -24.51
C GLU A 541 -23.44 19.24 -23.14
N ALA A 542 -24.30 20.26 -23.02
CA ALA A 542 -24.56 20.92 -21.74
C ALA A 542 -25.22 19.98 -20.72
N ALA A 543 -26.14 19.10 -21.14
CA ALA A 543 -26.76 18.10 -20.26
C ALA A 543 -25.74 17.14 -19.65
N VAL A 544 -24.63 16.87 -20.34
CA VAL A 544 -23.56 15.99 -19.88
C VAL A 544 -22.49 16.75 -19.09
N PHE A 545 -21.98 17.89 -19.61
CA PHE A 545 -20.73 18.51 -19.12
C PHE A 545 -20.90 19.86 -18.43
N ASP A 546 -22.09 20.45 -18.37
CA ASP A 546 -22.30 21.71 -17.67
C ASP A 546 -21.82 21.63 -16.20
N LYS A 547 -21.18 22.72 -15.73
CA LYS A 547 -20.61 22.77 -14.37
C LYS A 547 -21.65 22.75 -13.25
N THR A 548 -22.90 23.14 -13.55
CA THR A 548 -23.98 23.23 -12.57
C THR A 548 -24.95 22.06 -12.66
N PHE A 549 -25.39 21.72 -13.85
CA PHE A 549 -26.45 20.71 -14.09
C PHE A 549 -25.92 19.45 -14.79
N GLY A 550 -24.72 19.47 -15.36
CA GLY A 550 -24.15 18.33 -16.08
C GLY A 550 -23.97 17.09 -15.21
N VAL A 551 -24.28 15.94 -15.79
CA VAL A 551 -24.23 14.65 -15.10
C VAL A 551 -22.79 14.28 -14.68
N MET A 552 -21.79 14.70 -15.46
CA MET A 552 -20.38 14.40 -15.19
C MET A 552 -19.77 15.22 -14.04
N LYS A 553 -20.51 16.18 -13.45
CA LYS A 553 -20.09 16.91 -12.28
C LYS A 553 -19.89 16.00 -11.05
N ASP A 554 -20.83 15.08 -10.87
CA ASP A 554 -20.88 14.22 -9.68
C ASP A 554 -20.24 12.85 -9.90
N LEU A 555 -19.83 12.54 -11.15
CA LEU A 555 -19.28 11.22 -11.52
C LEU A 555 -17.82 11.33 -11.99
N PRO A 556 -16.84 11.04 -11.12
CA PRO A 556 -15.42 11.14 -11.46
C PRO A 556 -14.90 9.90 -12.20
N SER A 557 -15.63 9.47 -13.25
CA SER A 557 -15.20 8.41 -14.17
C SER A 557 -14.68 9.03 -15.47
N ARG A 558 -13.45 8.70 -15.82
CA ARG A 558 -12.82 9.17 -17.05
C ARG A 558 -13.27 8.36 -18.25
N THR A 559 -13.43 7.05 -18.09
CA THR A 559 -13.94 6.16 -19.14
C THR A 559 -15.36 6.57 -19.58
N ILE A 560 -16.24 6.85 -18.62
CA ILE A 560 -17.60 7.30 -18.94
C ILE A 560 -17.55 8.71 -19.56
N ARG A 561 -16.72 9.61 -19.05
CA ARG A 561 -16.55 10.96 -19.59
C ARG A 561 -16.12 10.95 -21.05
N SER A 562 -15.04 10.22 -21.36
CA SER A 562 -14.54 10.13 -22.75
C SER A 562 -15.51 9.42 -23.69
N GLY A 563 -16.19 8.38 -23.21
CA GLY A 563 -17.21 7.68 -23.99
C GLY A 563 -18.43 8.54 -24.28
N LEU A 564 -18.88 9.39 -23.33
CA LEU A 564 -19.97 10.33 -23.55
C LEU A 564 -19.56 11.49 -24.47
N GLN A 565 -18.31 11.98 -24.38
CA GLN A 565 -17.79 12.96 -25.31
C GLN A 565 -17.79 12.41 -26.73
N PHE A 566 -17.26 11.20 -26.91
CA PHE A 566 -17.27 10.51 -28.20
C PHE A 566 -18.71 10.30 -28.74
N MET A 567 -19.65 9.99 -27.86
CA MET A 567 -21.08 9.88 -28.24
C MET A 567 -21.59 11.21 -28.81
N ILE A 568 -21.30 12.34 -28.14
CA ILE A 568 -21.72 13.67 -28.57
C ILE A 568 -21.12 14.00 -29.93
N ASP A 569 -19.80 13.80 -30.10
CA ASP A 569 -19.10 14.07 -31.36
C ASP A 569 -19.64 13.17 -32.50
N ALA A 570 -19.91 11.90 -32.21
CA ALA A 570 -20.47 10.97 -33.19
C ALA A 570 -21.89 11.33 -33.61
N VAL A 571 -22.74 11.81 -32.68
CA VAL A 571 -24.11 12.23 -32.98
C VAL A 571 -24.14 13.48 -33.85
N GLN A 572 -23.19 14.41 -33.70
CA GLN A 572 -23.04 15.57 -34.56
C GLN A 572 -22.74 15.19 -36.04
N LEU A 573 -22.09 14.06 -36.28
CA LEU A 573 -21.80 13.53 -37.61
C LEU A 573 -22.97 12.74 -38.21
N GLY A 574 -24.04 12.56 -37.45
CA GLY A 574 -25.27 11.87 -37.87
C GLY A 574 -25.54 10.58 -37.14
N VAL A 575 -26.83 10.26 -37.00
CA VAL A 575 -27.32 9.15 -36.15
C VAL A 575 -26.78 7.78 -36.59
N ASN A 576 -26.67 7.53 -37.91
CA ASN A 576 -26.15 6.28 -38.43
C ASN A 576 -24.63 6.11 -38.18
N VAL A 577 -23.88 7.22 -38.23
CA VAL A 577 -22.45 7.21 -37.93
C VAL A 577 -22.28 6.97 -36.42
N ALA A 578 -23.08 7.64 -35.60
CA ALA A 578 -23.09 7.44 -34.17
C ALA A 578 -23.37 5.99 -33.78
N ALA A 579 -24.38 5.37 -34.37
CA ALA A 579 -24.74 3.97 -34.10
C ALA A 579 -23.56 3.01 -34.34
N LYS A 580 -22.95 3.07 -35.49
CA LYS A 580 -21.82 2.21 -35.85
C LYS A 580 -20.61 2.46 -34.95
N SER A 581 -20.30 3.72 -34.69
CA SER A 581 -19.15 4.11 -33.88
C SER A 581 -19.30 3.72 -32.40
N LEU A 582 -20.51 3.87 -31.83
CA LEU A 582 -20.80 3.46 -30.46
C LEU A 582 -20.85 1.94 -30.28
N ILE A 583 -21.31 1.16 -31.29
CA ILE A 583 -21.19 -0.31 -31.27
C ILE A 583 -19.70 -0.69 -31.21
N SER A 584 -18.87 -0.08 -32.04
CA SER A 584 -17.43 -0.33 -32.04
C SER A 584 -16.79 0.03 -30.70
N LEU A 585 -17.13 1.18 -30.11
CA LEU A 585 -16.65 1.59 -28.78
C LEU A 585 -17.09 0.59 -27.70
N SER A 586 -18.36 0.16 -27.72
CA SER A 586 -18.86 -0.85 -26.78
C SER A 586 -18.06 -2.15 -26.87
N MET A 587 -17.76 -2.63 -28.09
CA MET A 587 -16.95 -3.83 -28.29
C MET A 587 -15.50 -3.65 -27.79
N GLN A 588 -14.90 -2.50 -28.00
CA GLN A 588 -13.55 -2.19 -27.50
C GLN A 588 -13.51 -2.17 -25.98
N LEU A 589 -14.46 -1.50 -25.32
CA LEU A 589 -14.59 -1.49 -23.86
C LEU A 589 -14.78 -2.90 -23.32
N ARG A 590 -15.59 -3.73 -23.97
CA ARG A 590 -15.78 -5.14 -23.62
C ARG A 590 -14.49 -5.94 -23.73
N ASN A 591 -13.70 -5.76 -24.77
CA ASN A 591 -12.43 -6.44 -24.94
C ASN A 591 -11.41 -6.00 -23.88
N ALA A 592 -11.33 -4.71 -23.58
CA ALA A 592 -10.50 -4.19 -22.51
C ALA A 592 -10.88 -4.78 -21.14
N GLN A 593 -12.19 -4.89 -20.84
CA GLN A 593 -12.66 -5.51 -19.60
C GLN A 593 -12.35 -7.01 -19.53
N LYS A 594 -12.53 -7.75 -20.62
CA LYS A 594 -12.15 -9.17 -20.69
C LYS A 594 -10.66 -9.35 -20.42
N THR A 595 -9.83 -8.46 -20.96
CA THR A 595 -8.39 -8.47 -20.69
C THR A 595 -8.11 -8.19 -19.22
N ASP A 596 -8.73 -7.17 -18.59
CA ASP A 596 -8.56 -6.90 -17.13
C ASP A 596 -9.01 -8.11 -16.29
N GLN A 597 -10.12 -8.76 -16.62
CA GLN A 597 -10.59 -9.98 -15.94
C GLN A 597 -9.61 -11.15 -16.10
N ALA A 598 -9.07 -11.36 -17.29
CA ALA A 598 -8.06 -12.40 -17.53
C ALA A 598 -6.79 -12.14 -16.72
N LEU A 599 -6.32 -10.88 -16.68
CA LEU A 599 -5.17 -10.48 -15.88
C LEU A 599 -5.38 -10.72 -14.38
N ARG A 600 -6.56 -10.39 -13.87
CA ARG A 600 -6.92 -10.65 -12.46
C ARG A 600 -6.95 -12.16 -12.17
N SER A 601 -7.45 -12.97 -13.08
CA SER A 601 -7.46 -14.43 -12.89
C SER A 601 -6.05 -15.03 -12.88
N LEU A 602 -5.12 -14.49 -13.67
CA LEU A 602 -3.71 -14.92 -13.65
C LEU A 602 -3.01 -14.60 -12.33
N LEU A 603 -3.38 -13.49 -11.69
CA LEU A 603 -2.80 -13.08 -10.40
C LEU A 603 -3.54 -13.68 -9.21
N ALA A 604 -4.71 -14.27 -9.40
CA ALA A 604 -5.58 -14.74 -8.32
C ALA A 604 -4.89 -15.76 -7.40
N ASP A 605 -4.13 -16.70 -7.96
CA ASP A 605 -3.42 -17.72 -7.18
C ASP A 605 -2.38 -17.10 -6.25
N VAL A 606 -1.57 -16.16 -6.77
CA VAL A 606 -0.53 -15.48 -6.00
C VAL A 606 -1.14 -14.58 -4.91
N THR A 607 -2.17 -13.81 -5.26
CA THR A 607 -2.85 -12.92 -4.30
C THR A 607 -3.57 -13.69 -3.21
N THR A 608 -4.22 -14.82 -3.55
CA THR A 608 -4.85 -15.72 -2.59
C THR A 608 -3.82 -16.33 -1.65
N MET A 609 -2.69 -16.82 -2.18
CA MET A 609 -1.58 -17.36 -1.40
C MET A 609 -1.04 -16.30 -0.42
N LEU A 610 -0.72 -15.09 -0.87
CA LEU A 610 -0.24 -14.00 -0.01
C LEU A 610 -1.26 -13.61 1.06
N ASN A 611 -2.55 -13.55 0.71
CA ASN A 611 -3.61 -13.23 1.65
C ASN A 611 -3.75 -14.30 2.73
N THR A 612 -3.74 -15.57 2.34
CA THR A 612 -3.77 -16.71 3.29
C THR A 612 -2.56 -16.71 4.19
N MET A 613 -1.36 -16.47 3.65
CA MET A 613 -0.14 -16.38 4.44
C MET A 613 -0.17 -15.23 5.44
N SER A 614 -0.66 -14.05 5.04
CA SER A 614 -0.69 -12.89 5.93
C SER A 614 -1.76 -13.00 7.02
N MET A 615 -2.97 -13.47 6.68
CA MET A 615 -4.10 -13.49 7.63
C MET A 615 -4.13 -14.70 8.55
N PHE A 616 -3.62 -15.86 8.09
CA PHE A 616 -3.76 -17.13 8.83
C PHE A 616 -2.40 -17.75 9.16
N VAL A 617 -1.54 -18.02 8.16
CA VAL A 617 -0.31 -18.80 8.38
C VAL A 617 0.67 -18.05 9.29
N ALA A 618 0.93 -16.78 9.02
CA ALA A 618 1.88 -15.99 9.82
C ALA A 618 1.45 -15.89 11.29
N PRO A 619 0.20 -15.49 11.63
CA PRO A 619 -0.24 -15.42 13.03
C PRO A 619 -0.21 -16.77 13.75
N ILE A 620 -0.60 -17.86 13.08
CA ILE A 620 -0.59 -19.21 13.68
C ILE A 620 0.85 -19.64 13.97
N VAL A 621 1.73 -19.58 12.98
CA VAL A 621 3.11 -20.03 13.13
C VAL A 621 3.84 -19.20 14.20
N LEU A 622 3.70 -17.87 14.16
CA LEU A 622 4.35 -16.99 15.12
C LEU A 622 3.74 -17.10 16.53
N GLY A 623 2.46 -17.46 16.63
CA GLY A 623 1.83 -17.82 17.92
C GLY A 623 2.42 -19.09 18.52
N VAL A 624 2.58 -20.14 17.71
CA VAL A 624 3.25 -21.39 18.14
C VAL A 624 4.71 -21.11 18.53
N VAL A 625 5.43 -20.26 17.77
CA VAL A 625 6.80 -19.84 18.10
C VAL A 625 6.87 -19.19 19.48
N SER A 626 5.92 -18.31 19.80
CA SER A 626 5.85 -17.65 21.11
C SER A 626 5.62 -18.64 22.25
N ALA A 627 4.84 -19.68 21.99
CA ALA A 627 4.63 -20.76 22.97
C ALA A 627 5.87 -21.66 23.13
N LEU A 628 6.54 -22.01 22.03
CA LEU A 628 7.77 -22.81 22.07
C LEU A 628 8.89 -22.11 22.85
N GLN A 629 9.04 -20.78 22.66
CA GLN A 629 10.00 -19.99 23.43
C GLN A 629 9.78 -20.10 24.94
N ARG A 630 8.51 -20.07 25.37
CA ARG A 630 8.15 -20.24 26.78
C ARG A 630 8.58 -21.61 27.32
N ILE A 631 8.39 -22.67 26.53
CA ILE A 631 8.83 -24.03 26.92
C ILE A 631 10.35 -24.07 27.07
N ILE A 632 11.06 -23.55 26.08
CA ILE A 632 12.54 -23.57 26.07
C ILE A 632 13.07 -22.83 27.31
N VAL A 633 12.57 -21.63 27.59
CA VAL A 633 13.02 -20.85 28.76
C VAL A 633 12.67 -21.55 30.06
N ASN A 634 11.45 -22.10 30.22
CA ASN A 634 11.06 -22.81 31.45
C ASN A 634 11.85 -24.11 31.64
N SER A 635 12.05 -24.89 30.59
CA SER A 635 12.83 -26.14 30.69
C SER A 635 14.28 -25.90 31.07
N LEU A 636 14.88 -24.84 30.52
CA LEU A 636 16.24 -24.42 30.84
C LEU A 636 16.34 -23.87 32.27
N SER A 637 15.34 -23.13 32.76
CA SER A 637 15.32 -22.60 34.13
C SER A 637 15.10 -23.69 35.17
N GLN A 638 14.31 -24.73 34.90
CA GLN A 638 14.12 -25.87 35.79
C GLN A 638 15.40 -26.71 35.93
N GLN A 639 16.19 -26.87 34.86
CA GLN A 639 17.47 -27.58 34.94
C GLN A 639 18.50 -26.84 35.82
N THR A 640 18.48 -25.52 35.85
CA THR A 640 19.37 -24.71 36.72
C THR A 640 18.93 -24.78 38.20
N GLY A 641 17.65 -25.01 38.48
CA GLY A 641 17.13 -25.18 39.84
C GLY A 641 17.37 -26.60 40.44
N ALA A 642 17.49 -27.61 39.58
CA ALA A 642 17.72 -28.99 40.02
C ALA A 642 19.15 -29.27 40.54
N GLU A 643 20.10 -28.38 40.25
CA GLU A 643 21.49 -28.50 40.69
C GLU A 643 21.70 -28.30 42.20
N SER A 644 20.77 -27.64 42.89
CA SER A 644 20.77 -27.53 44.35
C SER A 644 20.33 -28.86 45.02
N ALA A 645 19.77 -29.83 44.26
CA ALA A 645 19.30 -31.12 44.76
C ALA A 645 20.22 -32.31 44.42
N LEU A 646 21.35 -32.10 43.70
CA LEU A 646 22.24 -33.15 43.21
C LEU A 646 23.66 -33.19 43.79
N PRO A 647 23.91 -33.03 45.12
CA PRO A 647 25.21 -33.34 45.71
C PRO A 647 25.47 -34.84 45.89
N GLN A 648 24.52 -35.74 45.58
CA GLN A 648 24.63 -37.16 45.97
C GLN A 648 24.82 -38.17 44.83
N LEU A 649 24.99 -37.78 43.59
CA LEU A 649 25.16 -38.71 42.43
C LEU A 649 26.52 -38.65 41.74
N GLU A 650 27.57 -38.23 42.43
CA GLU A 650 28.95 -38.24 41.92
C GLU A 650 29.61 -39.66 41.83
N GLY A 651 28.85 -40.71 42.03
CA GLY A 651 29.35 -42.11 42.10
C GLY A 651 29.08 -43.04 40.92
N THR A 652 28.33 -42.67 39.92
CA THR A 652 27.98 -43.59 38.82
C THR A 652 28.18 -42.99 37.45
N GLY A 653 29.29 -43.31 36.82
CA GLY A 653 29.64 -43.52 35.39
C GLY A 653 29.03 -42.70 34.24
N ALA A 654 28.25 -41.64 34.51
CA ALA A 654 27.61 -40.83 33.47
C ALA A 654 28.38 -39.51 33.17
N GLY A 655 29.69 -39.60 33.03
CA GLY A 655 30.58 -38.41 32.84
C GLY A 655 30.34 -37.59 31.60
N GLY A 656 29.48 -38.00 30.67
CA GLY A 656 29.16 -37.22 29.45
C GLY A 656 27.98 -36.24 29.65
N PHE A 657 27.05 -36.52 30.57
CA PHE A 657 25.89 -35.67 30.83
C PHE A 657 26.20 -34.56 31.85
N SER A 658 27.12 -34.78 32.79
CA SER A 658 27.58 -33.79 33.77
C SER A 658 28.35 -32.62 33.16
N GLY A 659 29.01 -32.83 32.02
CA GLY A 659 29.67 -31.79 31.23
C GLY A 659 28.67 -30.83 30.58
N LEU A 660 27.57 -31.33 30.07
CA LEU A 660 26.50 -30.56 29.48
C LEU A 660 25.74 -29.74 30.55
N THR A 661 25.41 -30.36 31.70
CA THR A 661 24.78 -29.66 32.81
C THR A 661 25.64 -28.55 33.37
N LYS A 662 26.96 -28.72 33.49
CA LYS A 662 27.88 -27.66 33.90
C LYS A 662 27.95 -26.48 32.90
N ILE A 663 27.87 -26.73 31.58
CA ILE A 663 27.84 -25.69 30.57
C ILE A 663 26.54 -24.88 30.69
N PHE A 664 25.43 -25.53 30.98
CA PHE A 664 24.13 -24.88 31.11
C PHE A 664 23.95 -24.14 32.45
N SER A 665 24.45 -24.67 33.54
CA SER A 665 24.30 -24.06 34.87
C SER A 665 25.22 -22.84 35.10
N GLN A 666 26.33 -22.76 34.40
CA GLN A 666 27.32 -21.69 34.57
C GLN A 666 27.11 -20.54 33.58
N SER A 667 26.12 -20.62 32.66
CA SER A 667 25.94 -19.58 31.68
C SER A 667 25.04 -18.46 32.21
N ASP A 668 25.63 -17.32 32.57
CA ASP A 668 24.92 -16.05 32.82
C ASP A 668 24.05 -15.62 31.61
N ALA A 669 24.33 -16.16 30.43
CA ALA A 669 23.56 -16.02 29.22
C ALA A 669 22.12 -16.55 29.33
N LEU A 670 21.88 -17.62 30.11
CA LEU A 670 20.54 -18.16 30.35
C LEU A 670 19.69 -17.25 31.21
N LYS A 671 20.29 -16.63 32.23
CA LYS A 671 19.63 -15.66 33.11
C LYS A 671 19.29 -14.36 32.39
N ALA A 672 19.96 -14.09 31.28
CA ALA A 672 19.77 -12.87 30.48
C ALA A 672 18.76 -13.05 29.35
N ASN A 673 18.15 -14.24 29.18
CA ASN A 673 17.14 -14.47 28.14
C ASN A 673 15.90 -13.58 28.39
N ALA A 674 15.26 -13.16 27.29
CA ALA A 674 14.04 -12.37 27.36
C ALA A 674 12.94 -13.13 28.11
N ASP A 675 12.27 -12.45 29.02
CA ASP A 675 11.09 -12.93 29.69
C ASP A 675 10.01 -13.35 28.66
N PRO A 676 9.30 -14.48 28.87
CA PRO A 676 8.26 -14.95 27.96
C PRO A 676 7.19 -13.91 27.63
N ALA A 677 6.83 -13.03 28.58
CA ALA A 677 5.87 -11.95 28.38
C ALA A 677 6.40 -10.93 27.36
N THR A 678 7.65 -10.50 27.53
CA THR A 678 8.32 -9.58 26.61
C THR A 678 8.44 -10.18 25.20
N PHE A 679 8.73 -11.48 25.12
CA PHE A 679 8.81 -12.17 23.83
C PHE A 679 7.45 -12.19 23.11
N VAL A 680 6.34 -12.46 23.82
CA VAL A 680 4.98 -12.42 23.24
C VAL A 680 4.66 -11.04 22.67
N ILE A 681 5.10 -9.95 23.32
CA ILE A 681 4.91 -8.58 22.79
C ILE A 681 5.77 -8.36 21.56
N ILE A 682 7.07 -8.71 21.60
CA ILE A 682 7.98 -8.57 20.46
C ILE A 682 7.42 -9.28 19.23
N MET A 683 6.96 -10.52 19.41
CA MET A 683 6.37 -11.31 18.34
C MET A 683 5.00 -10.77 17.91
N GLY A 684 4.18 -10.29 18.83
CA GLY A 684 2.89 -9.65 18.51
C GLY A 684 3.05 -8.40 17.64
N VAL A 685 4.02 -7.54 17.97
CA VAL A 685 4.36 -6.37 17.15
C VAL A 685 4.90 -6.80 15.79
N TYR A 686 5.73 -7.84 15.74
CA TYR A 686 6.22 -8.42 14.50
C TYR A 686 5.07 -8.95 13.62
N VAL A 687 4.10 -9.67 14.19
CA VAL A 687 2.89 -10.13 13.47
C VAL A 687 2.17 -8.93 12.82
N ILE A 688 1.96 -7.84 13.57
CA ILE A 688 1.30 -6.63 13.05
C ILE A 688 2.07 -6.08 11.83
N GLN A 689 3.40 -5.99 11.95
CA GLN A 689 4.26 -5.47 10.88
C GLN A 689 4.25 -6.37 9.63
N VAL A 690 4.42 -7.69 9.81
CA VAL A 690 4.43 -8.65 8.69
C VAL A 690 3.09 -8.69 7.98
N VAL A 691 1.99 -8.77 8.73
CA VAL A 691 0.64 -8.75 8.15
C VAL A 691 0.38 -7.47 7.38
N ALA A 692 0.77 -6.31 7.92
CA ALA A 692 0.64 -5.03 7.23
C ALA A 692 1.49 -5.00 5.94
N ILE A 693 2.74 -5.47 5.98
CA ILE A 693 3.66 -5.49 4.84
C ILE A 693 3.17 -6.46 3.75
N LEU A 694 2.83 -7.70 4.12
CA LEU A 694 2.35 -8.70 3.16
C LEU A 694 1.02 -8.28 2.53
N THR A 695 0.08 -7.74 3.32
CA THR A 695 -1.20 -7.22 2.80
C THR A 695 -0.98 -6.00 1.90
N TYR A 696 -0.01 -5.13 2.23
CA TYR A 696 0.39 -4.03 1.36
C TYR A 696 0.87 -4.54 0.00
N PHE A 697 1.78 -5.51 -0.04
CA PHE A 697 2.29 -6.07 -1.29
C PHE A 697 1.22 -6.83 -2.06
N ASN A 698 0.36 -7.59 -1.36
CA ASN A 698 -0.77 -8.26 -1.97
C ASN A 698 -1.69 -7.27 -2.70
N SER A 699 -2.05 -6.18 -2.02
CA SER A 699 -2.87 -5.11 -2.60
C SER A 699 -2.19 -4.42 -3.78
N GLN A 700 -0.87 -4.20 -3.74
CA GLN A 700 -0.12 -3.61 -4.85
C GLN A 700 0.02 -4.57 -6.04
N ILE A 701 0.03 -5.89 -5.80
CA ILE A 701 -0.01 -6.91 -6.85
C ILE A 701 -1.41 -6.98 -7.48
N GLU A 702 -2.48 -6.84 -6.72
CA GLU A 702 -3.86 -6.88 -7.21
C GLU A 702 -4.23 -5.60 -7.98
N ASP A 703 -4.10 -4.42 -7.34
CA ASP A 703 -4.43 -3.11 -7.90
C ASP A 703 -3.27 -2.12 -7.68
N THR A 704 -2.45 -1.88 -8.70
CA THR A 704 -1.29 -0.96 -8.60
C THR A 704 -1.73 0.45 -8.27
N ASN A 705 -1.03 1.09 -7.32
CA ASN A 705 -1.26 2.48 -6.89
C ASN A 705 -2.66 2.79 -6.33
N ASN A 706 -3.44 1.77 -5.96
CA ASN A 706 -4.73 1.96 -5.33
C ASN A 706 -4.60 2.06 -3.80
N ASN A 707 -4.24 3.25 -3.31
CA ASN A 707 -4.09 3.49 -1.88
C ASN A 707 -5.36 3.23 -1.07
N LEU A 708 -6.56 3.47 -1.66
CA LEU A 708 -7.83 3.21 -1.00
C LEU A 708 -8.02 1.72 -0.73
N HIS A 709 -7.77 0.88 -1.74
CA HIS A 709 -7.83 -0.57 -1.62
C HIS A 709 -6.82 -1.08 -0.58
N THR A 710 -5.57 -0.61 -0.66
CA THR A 710 -4.47 -1.01 0.22
C THR A 710 -4.79 -0.76 1.69
N TYR A 711 -5.17 0.47 2.06
CA TYR A 711 -5.46 0.79 3.46
C TYR A 711 -6.69 0.09 4.00
N VAL A 712 -7.72 -0.11 3.19
CA VAL A 712 -8.92 -0.87 3.60
C VAL A 712 -8.59 -2.36 3.78
N SER A 713 -7.76 -2.95 2.93
CA SER A 713 -7.32 -4.34 3.05
C SER A 713 -6.48 -4.57 4.30
N ILE A 714 -5.51 -3.69 4.60
CA ILE A 714 -4.71 -3.73 5.84
C ILE A 714 -5.63 -3.62 7.06
N ALA A 715 -6.58 -2.67 7.04
CA ALA A 715 -7.50 -2.46 8.15
C ALA A 715 -8.39 -3.67 8.44
N LYS A 716 -8.73 -4.47 7.43
CA LYS A 716 -9.50 -5.71 7.59
C LYS A 716 -8.63 -6.89 8.05
N ALA A 717 -7.39 -6.98 7.57
CA ALA A 717 -6.49 -8.10 7.86
C ALA A 717 -5.95 -8.07 9.31
N LEU A 718 -5.56 -6.89 9.81
CA LEU A 718 -4.89 -6.74 11.10
C LEU A 718 -5.68 -7.30 12.30
N PRO A 719 -7.00 -6.98 12.50
CA PRO A 719 -7.73 -7.53 13.65
C PRO A 719 -7.86 -9.06 13.61
N VAL A 720 -8.10 -9.61 12.41
CA VAL A 720 -8.23 -11.07 12.25
C VAL A 720 -6.92 -11.76 12.60
N ALA A 721 -5.81 -11.28 12.08
CA ALA A 721 -4.50 -11.87 12.32
C ALA A 721 -4.08 -11.81 13.80
N ILE A 722 -4.26 -10.66 14.47
CA ILE A 722 -3.81 -10.51 15.86
C ILE A 722 -4.70 -11.32 16.84
N ILE A 723 -6.01 -11.38 16.57
CA ILE A 723 -6.92 -12.24 17.36
C ILE A 723 -6.50 -13.70 17.23
N LEU A 724 -6.18 -14.14 16.00
CA LEU A 724 -5.73 -15.51 15.74
C LEU A 724 -4.38 -15.79 16.44
N TYR A 725 -3.44 -14.85 16.39
CA TYR A 725 -2.16 -14.93 17.10
C TYR A 725 -2.37 -15.10 18.61
N CYS A 726 -3.16 -14.23 19.25
CA CYS A 726 -3.44 -14.29 20.68
C CYS A 726 -4.17 -15.58 21.06
N ALA A 727 -5.11 -16.05 20.24
CA ALA A 727 -5.79 -17.34 20.45
C ALA A 727 -4.79 -18.50 20.41
N VAL A 728 -3.90 -18.56 19.42
CA VAL A 728 -2.90 -19.62 19.32
C VAL A 728 -1.94 -19.59 20.50
N VAL A 729 -1.46 -18.41 20.91
CA VAL A 729 -0.60 -18.28 22.12
C VAL A 729 -1.32 -18.78 23.36
N PHE A 730 -2.59 -18.46 23.53
CA PHE A 730 -3.39 -18.89 24.67
C PHE A 730 -3.61 -20.41 24.71
N PHE A 731 -4.11 -20.99 23.61
CA PHE A 731 -4.39 -22.43 23.56
C PHE A 731 -3.12 -23.28 23.63
N SER A 732 -2.03 -22.86 22.99
CA SER A 732 -0.77 -23.60 23.07
C SER A 732 -0.16 -23.55 24.46
N ALA A 733 -0.33 -22.47 25.23
CA ALA A 733 0.09 -22.38 26.61
C ALA A 733 -0.72 -23.37 27.50
N GLY A 734 -2.04 -23.49 27.30
CA GLY A 734 -2.91 -24.44 28.01
C GLY A 734 -2.60 -25.89 27.69
N PHE A 735 -2.32 -26.20 26.41
CA PHE A 735 -1.97 -27.57 25.99
C PHE A 735 -0.65 -28.03 26.60
N ILE A 736 0.32 -27.15 26.74
CA ILE A 736 1.62 -27.45 27.33
C ILE A 736 1.55 -27.65 28.82
N SER A 737 0.77 -26.83 29.54
CA SER A 737 0.57 -27.02 30.99
C SER A 737 -0.07 -28.39 31.33
N GLY A 738 -0.92 -28.92 30.43
CA GLY A 738 -1.51 -30.26 30.55
C GLY A 738 -0.55 -31.44 30.28
N ILE A 739 0.59 -31.19 29.61
CA ILE A 739 1.61 -32.23 29.32
C ILE A 739 2.71 -32.22 30.39
N THR A 740 2.98 -31.09 31.01
CA THR A 740 4.04 -30.93 32.04
C THR A 740 3.56 -31.09 33.48
N GLY A 741 2.25 -31.14 33.71
CA GLY A 741 1.61 -31.56 35.01
C GLY A 741 1.37 -33.01 35.00
#